data_d02ef0fe78a5b9604147c0ed0711dd41
#
_entry.id   d02ef0fe78a5b9604147c0ed0711dd41
#
_cell.length_a   1.000
_cell.length_b   1.000
_cell.length_c   1.000
_cell.angle_alpha   90.00
_cell.angle_beta   90.00
_cell.angle_gamma   90.00
#
_symmetry.space_group_name_H-M   'P 1'
#
loop_
_entity.id
_entity.type
_entity.pdbx_description
1 polymer ?
#
loop_
_entity_poly.entity_id
_entity_poly.type
_entity_poly.pdbx_seq_one_letter_code
_entity_poly.pdbx_strand_id
1 'polypeptide(L)'
;MYNLTSPSPPSLLALSRARFDSTPLSRIPPAFSPRRPLSGTARPSSPPRSVPRADRSFRCPSFSTAPRCSVPRLSRGVRWRSPTLSVRAQIRTGALVIERLQRRIATMTPEHAFQRILTSLPKPGGGEFGKFYSLPALNDPRVERLPYSIRILLESAIRNCNNFLVTKDDVEKIIDWENTSPKQVEIPFQPARVLLQDFTGVPAVVDLACMRDAMKDLGSDPENINPLVPVDLVVDHSVQVDVARNENALEANMELEFHRNKERFAFLKXGSTSFHNMLVVPPGSGIVHQVNLEYLGRVVFNTDGILYPDSVVGTDSHTTMIDGLGVVGWGVGGIEAEAAMLGQPMSMVLPGVVGFKLTGQLRDGVTATDLVLTVTQILRKHGVVGKFVEFYGEGMARLSLADRATIANMSPEYGATMGFFPVDHLTLQYLRLTGRSDETVSMIEAYLRANKMFVDYSEPQREIAYTSYLQLDLADVEPSVAGPKRPHDRVPXKDLKADWHACLDNKVGFKGFNVPKEAQDRLVAFSFHGIPAELKHGSVVIAAITSCTNTSNPSVMLGAGLVAKKACELGLEVKPWIKTSLAPGSGVVTKYLLKSGLQKYLNFQGFHLVGYGCTTCIGNSGELDESVASAIANNDIIAAAVLSGNRNFEGRVHPLTRANYLASPPLVVAYALAGTVDIDFDKESIGTSKDEKKVYFKDIWPSNEEIAEVVQANVLPDMFKSTYEASTRGNPMWNQLSAPSSTLYSWDPSSTYIHQPPYFKNMTMDPPGPHRVKDAYCLLNFGDSITTDHISPAGSIHKDSPAGKYLLEHGVDPKDFNSFGSRRGNDEVMTRGTFANIRLFNKLLNGEVGPNTIHIPSGEKLFVYDAAMRYKVAGQDTIILAGAEYGSGSSRDWAAKGPMLLGVEAVIAKSFERIHRSNLAGMRVIPLCFKPGEDADMLGLTGHERYTIDLPSKVSEIRPGQDVTVTTNTAKSFTCTLRFDTEVELAYFDHGGILQYVLRSLIKQ
;
A
#
# COMPACT_ATOMS: atom_id res chain seq x y z
N MET A 1 -31.58 44.43 4.24
CA MET A 1 -31.75 43.95 2.85
C MET A 1 -30.49 44.20 2.06
N TYR A 2 -29.57 43.25 2.08
CA TYR A 2 -28.41 43.23 1.17
C TYR A 2 -28.32 41.84 0.61
N ASN A 3 -28.53 41.72 -0.66
CA ASN A 3 -28.36 40.50 -1.42
C ASN A 3 -26.83 40.30 -1.62
N LEU A 4 -26.31 39.37 -0.91
CA LEU A 4 -24.98 38.86 -1.19
C LEU A 4 -25.12 37.60 -2.04
N THR A 5 -25.07 37.78 -3.35
CA THR A 5 -24.90 36.65 -4.26
C THR A 5 -23.46 36.20 -4.17
N SER A 6 -23.23 35.03 -3.59
CA SER A 6 -21.96 34.37 -3.60
C SER A 6 -21.64 33.93 -5.04
N PRO A 7 -20.41 34.13 -5.52
CA PRO A 7 -20.09 33.63 -6.84
C PRO A 7 -20.01 32.09 -6.82
N SER A 8 -20.64 31.48 -7.78
CA SER A 8 -20.58 30.04 -8.02
C SER A 8 -19.13 29.64 -8.29
N PRO A 9 -18.69 28.48 -7.82
CA PRO A 9 -17.33 28.02 -8.15
C PRO A 9 -17.22 27.83 -9.67
N PRO A 10 -16.05 28.08 -10.25
CA PRO A 10 -15.89 27.88 -11.69
C PRO A 10 -16.21 26.44 -12.08
N SER A 11 -17.00 26.33 -13.11
CA SER A 11 -17.49 25.04 -13.57
C SER A 11 -16.33 24.13 -13.99
N LEU A 12 -16.43 22.88 -13.63
CA LEU A 12 -15.51 21.82 -14.04
C LEU A 12 -15.33 21.73 -15.57
N LEU A 13 -16.20 22.37 -16.30
CA LEU A 13 -16.14 22.48 -17.77
C LEU A 13 -14.85 23.12 -18.27
N ALA A 14 -14.30 24.07 -17.53
CA ALA A 14 -13.04 24.69 -17.94
C ALA A 14 -11.86 23.74 -17.90
N LEU A 15 -11.97 22.69 -17.07
CA LEU A 15 -10.93 21.67 -16.95
C LEU A 15 -11.10 20.54 -17.96
N SER A 16 -12.34 20.27 -18.40
CA SER A 16 -12.61 19.18 -19.34
C SER A 16 -12.46 19.60 -20.80
N ARG A 17 -12.72 20.87 -21.12
CA ARG A 17 -12.61 21.35 -22.51
C ARG A 17 -11.19 21.41 -23.05
N ALA A 18 -10.20 21.38 -22.15
CA ALA A 18 -8.81 21.44 -22.57
C ALA A 18 -8.26 20.08 -23.07
N ARG A 19 -9.07 19.02 -22.99
CA ARG A 19 -8.57 17.65 -23.29
C ARG A 19 -9.14 17.03 -24.56
N PHE A 20 -10.08 17.66 -25.25
CA PHE A 20 -10.75 16.98 -26.34
C PHE A 20 -10.65 17.75 -27.66
N ASP A 21 -9.49 17.69 -28.26
CA ASP A 21 -9.39 17.75 -29.71
C ASP A 21 -9.45 16.28 -30.16
N SER A 22 -10.67 15.85 -30.48
CA SER A 22 -10.91 14.50 -30.92
C SER A 22 -10.49 14.36 -32.36
N THR A 23 -9.34 13.79 -32.58
CA THR A 23 -9.12 13.11 -33.87
C THR A 23 -9.74 11.72 -33.72
N PRO A 24 -10.64 11.36 -34.61
CA PRO A 24 -11.23 10.03 -34.55
C PRO A 24 -10.15 8.97 -34.78
N LEU A 25 -10.15 7.99 -33.93
CA LEU A 25 -9.37 6.76 -34.15
C LEU A 25 -9.94 6.10 -35.40
N SER A 26 -9.43 6.50 -36.57
CA SER A 26 -9.82 5.89 -37.81
C SER A 26 -8.86 4.74 -38.11
N ARG A 27 -9.48 3.56 -38.11
CA ARG A 27 -9.03 2.37 -38.84
C ARG A 27 -7.89 1.59 -38.21
N ILE A 28 -8.31 0.63 -37.39
CA ILE A 28 -7.57 -0.60 -37.22
C ILE A 28 -7.84 -1.44 -38.47
N PRO A 29 -6.82 -1.93 -39.18
CA PRO A 29 -7.06 -2.82 -40.30
C PRO A 29 -7.66 -4.15 -39.87
N PRO A 30 -8.50 -4.79 -40.68
CA PRO A 30 -9.12 -6.03 -40.25
C PRO A 30 -8.11 -7.18 -40.15
N ALA A 31 -8.34 -8.00 -39.16
CA ALA A 31 -7.51 -9.16 -38.81
C ALA A 31 -7.42 -10.16 -39.95
N PHE A 32 -6.22 -10.65 -40.20
CA PHE A 32 -5.97 -11.72 -41.16
C PHE A 32 -6.58 -13.04 -40.67
N SER A 33 -7.36 -13.67 -41.51
CA SER A 33 -7.85 -15.01 -41.27
C SER A 33 -6.74 -16.04 -41.49
N PRO A 34 -6.69 -17.12 -40.71
CA PRO A 34 -5.60 -18.10 -40.84
C PRO A 34 -5.80 -19.01 -42.08
N ARG A 35 -4.78 -19.12 -42.92
CA ARG A 35 -4.74 -20.15 -43.95
C ARG A 35 -4.06 -21.41 -43.43
N ARG A 36 -4.62 -22.55 -43.75
CA ARG A 36 -4.11 -23.86 -43.39
C ARG A 36 -2.75 -24.14 -44.03
N PRO A 37 -1.86 -24.92 -43.35
CA PRO A 37 -0.55 -25.22 -43.90
C PRO A 37 -0.57 -26.42 -44.87
N LEU A 38 0.22 -26.29 -45.90
CA LEU A 38 0.54 -27.40 -46.77
C LEU A 38 1.75 -28.16 -46.25
N SER A 39 1.63 -29.48 -46.29
CA SER A 39 2.63 -30.44 -45.83
C SER A 39 3.87 -30.45 -46.67
N GLY A 40 5.03 -30.36 -46.06
CA GLY A 40 6.32 -30.62 -46.75
C GLY A 40 7.32 -31.13 -45.75
N THR A 41 7.73 -32.37 -45.98
CA THR A 41 8.70 -33.12 -45.18
C THR A 41 10.12 -32.68 -45.44
N ALA A 42 10.86 -32.32 -44.41
CA ALA A 42 12.33 -32.32 -44.45
C ALA A 42 12.91 -32.58 -43.08
N ARG A 43 13.85 -33.48 -43.01
CA ARG A 43 14.53 -33.97 -41.80
C ARG A 43 15.57 -32.99 -41.25
N PRO A 44 15.92 -33.13 -39.99
CA PRO A 44 16.61 -32.05 -39.25
C PRO A 44 18.13 -32.19 -39.28
N SER A 45 18.78 -31.07 -39.29
CA SER A 45 20.21 -30.97 -39.01
C SER A 45 20.40 -30.52 -37.57
N SER A 46 21.39 -31.08 -36.94
CA SER A 46 21.71 -30.99 -35.50
C SER A 46 21.99 -29.56 -35.03
N PRO A 47 21.70 -29.24 -33.77
CA PRO A 47 21.84 -27.91 -33.21
C PRO A 47 23.27 -27.58 -32.75
N PRO A 48 23.64 -26.31 -32.75
CA PRO A 48 24.91 -25.91 -32.12
C PRO A 48 24.79 -25.81 -30.61
N ARG A 49 25.90 -26.14 -30.00
CA ARG A 49 26.00 -26.23 -28.52
C ARG A 49 25.75 -24.90 -27.79
N SER A 50 24.95 -25.06 -26.82
CA SER A 50 24.73 -24.40 -25.58
C SER A 50 25.48 -23.10 -25.23
N VAL A 51 24.74 -22.06 -25.09
CA VAL A 51 25.04 -20.85 -24.30
C VAL A 51 24.78 -21.20 -22.81
N PRO A 52 25.64 -20.84 -21.89
CA PRO A 52 25.38 -21.14 -20.50
C PRO A 52 24.17 -20.36 -20.01
N ARG A 53 23.21 -21.08 -19.57
CA ARG A 53 22.03 -20.55 -18.91
C ARG A 53 22.47 -19.82 -17.66
N ALA A 54 22.20 -18.55 -17.58
CA ALA A 54 22.09 -17.89 -16.31
C ALA A 54 20.85 -18.48 -15.64
N ASP A 55 21.08 -19.43 -14.77
CA ASP A 55 20.02 -20.10 -14.05
C ASP A 55 19.51 -19.18 -12.95
N ARG A 56 18.75 -18.19 -13.35
CA ARG A 56 17.93 -17.43 -12.41
C ARG A 56 16.47 -17.73 -12.72
N SER A 57 16.16 -18.99 -12.58
CA SER A 57 14.76 -19.37 -12.55
C SER A 57 14.13 -18.74 -11.33
N PHE A 58 13.07 -18.07 -11.55
CA PHE A 58 12.07 -17.73 -10.53
C PHE A 58 11.71 -19.04 -9.87
N ARG A 59 12.41 -19.39 -8.85
CA ARG A 59 12.00 -20.55 -8.07
C ARG A 59 10.86 -20.07 -7.18
N CYS A 60 9.74 -20.64 -7.43
CA CYS A 60 8.67 -20.73 -6.47
C CYS A 60 9.30 -20.67 -5.09
N PRO A 61 8.84 -19.82 -4.16
CA PRO A 61 9.27 -20.02 -2.80
C PRO A 61 8.95 -21.46 -2.52
N SER A 62 9.91 -22.29 -2.80
CA SER A 62 9.71 -23.70 -2.49
C SER A 62 9.60 -23.67 -0.99
N PHE A 63 8.44 -24.06 -0.56
CA PHE A 63 8.23 -24.28 0.83
C PHE A 63 9.01 -25.54 1.26
N SER A 64 9.88 -25.99 0.40
CA SER A 64 10.86 -26.99 0.74
C SER A 64 12.06 -26.33 1.41
N THR A 65 12.70 -27.04 2.26
CA THR A 65 13.74 -26.66 3.19
C THR A 65 15.08 -26.26 2.57
N ALA A 66 15.14 -25.94 1.30
CA ALA A 66 16.40 -25.49 0.71
C ALA A 66 16.62 -24.02 1.11
N PRO A 67 17.74 -23.73 1.76
CA PRO A 67 17.99 -22.36 2.22
C PRO A 67 18.24 -21.42 1.06
N ARG A 68 17.53 -20.33 1.03
CA ARG A 68 18.03 -19.18 0.30
C ARG A 68 19.20 -18.66 1.13
N CYS A 69 20.38 -18.92 0.62
CA CYS A 69 21.60 -18.47 1.26
C CYS A 69 21.63 -16.95 1.33
N SER A 70 21.37 -16.44 2.50
CA SER A 70 21.61 -15.02 2.79
C SER A 70 22.85 -14.89 3.68
N VAL A 71 23.85 -15.69 3.42
CA VAL A 71 25.15 -15.43 4.03
C VAL A 71 25.77 -14.30 3.22
N PRO A 72 26.22 -13.23 3.85
CA PRO A 72 27.07 -12.31 3.11
C PRO A 72 28.32 -13.08 2.72
N ARG A 73 28.31 -13.59 1.52
CA ARG A 73 29.55 -14.08 0.94
C ARG A 73 30.40 -12.85 0.68
N LEU A 74 31.49 -12.78 1.38
CA LEU A 74 32.65 -12.00 0.97
C LEU A 74 33.14 -12.57 -0.36
N SER A 75 32.34 -12.50 -1.40
CA SER A 75 32.79 -12.86 -2.72
C SER A 75 33.05 -11.57 -3.48
N ARG A 76 34.25 -11.13 -3.38
CA ARG A 76 34.76 -10.20 -4.37
C ARG A 76 34.76 -10.97 -5.68
N GLY A 77 33.89 -10.57 -6.60
CA GLY A 77 33.87 -11.17 -7.92
C GLY A 77 35.09 -10.82 -8.69
N VAL A 78 36.07 -11.69 -8.60
CA VAL A 78 37.23 -11.64 -9.51
C VAL A 78 36.89 -12.57 -10.66
N ARG A 79 36.78 -12.01 -11.85
CA ARG A 79 36.67 -12.79 -13.08
C ARG A 79 38.02 -13.46 -13.31
N TRP A 80 38.06 -14.75 -13.15
CA TRP A 80 39.29 -15.54 -13.33
C TRP A 80 39.48 -15.86 -14.82
N ARG A 81 40.60 -15.42 -15.36
CA ARG A 81 41.14 -16.02 -16.59
C ARG A 81 42.01 -17.20 -16.17
N SER A 82 41.95 -18.24 -16.97
CA SER A 82 42.71 -19.50 -16.69
C SER A 82 44.19 -19.21 -16.36
N PRO A 83 44.64 -19.59 -15.18
CA PRO A 83 46.00 -19.26 -14.75
C PRO A 83 47.05 -20.27 -15.27
N THR A 84 48.23 -19.75 -15.52
CA THR A 84 49.44 -20.56 -15.78
C THR A 84 49.87 -21.25 -14.48
N LEU A 85 50.72 -22.26 -14.58
CA LEU A 85 51.16 -23.09 -13.45
C LEU A 85 51.78 -22.29 -12.26
N SER A 86 52.46 -21.19 -12.53
CA SER A 86 53.03 -20.33 -11.46
C SER A 86 51.96 -19.57 -10.66
N VAL A 87 50.87 -19.23 -11.32
CA VAL A 87 49.72 -18.56 -10.70
C VAL A 87 48.97 -19.55 -9.79
N ARG A 88 48.93 -20.84 -10.16
CA ARG A 88 48.30 -21.87 -9.34
C ARG A 88 48.96 -22.03 -7.94
N ALA A 89 50.30 -21.92 -7.87
CA ALA A 89 51.01 -22.00 -6.60
C ALA A 89 50.72 -20.78 -5.70
N GLN A 90 50.64 -19.57 -6.29
CA GLN A 90 50.28 -18.34 -5.58
C GLN A 90 48.80 -18.34 -5.13
N ILE A 91 47.91 -18.92 -5.93
CA ILE A 91 46.52 -19.07 -5.59
C ILE A 91 46.35 -20.05 -4.41
N ARG A 92 47.10 -21.15 -4.39
CA ARG A 92 47.04 -22.11 -3.28
C ARG A 92 47.53 -21.48 -1.97
N THR A 93 48.57 -20.68 -2.04
CA THR A 93 49.11 -19.99 -0.84
C THR A 93 48.10 -18.92 -0.36
N GLY A 94 47.48 -18.19 -1.30
CA GLY A 94 46.44 -17.23 -1.00
C GLY A 94 45.19 -17.86 -0.42
N ALA A 95 44.77 -19.01 -0.95
CA ALA A 95 43.61 -19.76 -0.45
C ALA A 95 43.85 -20.27 0.97
N LEU A 96 45.07 -20.73 1.29
CA LEU A 96 45.47 -21.19 2.63
C LEU A 96 45.49 -20.01 3.62
N VAL A 97 45.92 -18.83 3.18
CA VAL A 97 45.91 -17.62 4.04
C VAL A 97 44.48 -17.19 4.32
N ILE A 98 43.62 -17.21 3.29
CA ILE A 98 42.20 -16.88 3.44
C ILE A 98 41.53 -17.87 4.37
N GLU A 99 41.78 -19.16 4.21
CA GLU A 99 41.25 -20.21 5.08
C GLU A 99 41.69 -20.03 6.54
N ARG A 100 42.97 -19.69 6.75
CA ARG A 100 43.49 -19.40 8.09
C ARG A 100 42.85 -18.14 8.68
N LEU A 101 42.66 -17.09 7.89
CA LEU A 101 41.96 -15.86 8.29
C LEU A 101 40.52 -16.15 8.64
N GLN A 102 39.84 -16.96 7.82
CA GLN A 102 38.44 -17.33 8.09
C GLN A 102 38.31 -18.15 9.37
N ARG A 103 39.24 -19.09 9.62
CA ARG A 103 39.31 -19.86 10.88
C ARG A 103 39.59 -18.96 12.08
N ARG A 104 40.49 -17.97 11.91
CA ARG A 104 40.82 -17.01 12.96
C ARG A 104 39.66 -16.09 13.29
N ILE A 105 38.95 -15.63 12.26
CA ILE A 105 37.72 -14.82 12.39
C ILE A 105 36.62 -15.65 13.07
N ALA A 106 36.46 -16.93 12.67
CA ALA A 106 35.47 -17.85 13.26
C ALA A 106 35.75 -18.11 14.73
N THR A 107 37.02 -18.21 15.13
CA THR A 107 37.42 -18.41 16.54
C THR A 107 37.38 -17.12 17.35
N MET A 108 37.37 -15.94 16.69
CA MET A 108 37.30 -14.63 17.32
C MET A 108 35.88 -14.06 17.38
N THR A 109 34.92 -14.70 16.69
CA THR A 109 33.52 -14.27 16.71
C THR A 109 32.91 -14.57 18.08
N PRO A 110 32.41 -13.58 18.82
CA PRO A 110 31.79 -13.87 20.11
C PRO A 110 30.58 -14.81 19.95
N GLU A 111 30.40 -15.70 20.90
CA GLU A 111 29.22 -16.56 20.95
C GLU A 111 27.95 -15.69 20.97
N HIS A 112 26.91 -16.13 20.27
CA HIS A 112 25.63 -15.43 20.25
C HIS A 112 25.12 -15.27 21.68
N ALA A 113 24.60 -14.09 22.03
CA ALA A 113 24.15 -13.74 23.37
C ALA A 113 23.08 -14.71 23.92
N PHE A 114 22.32 -15.34 23.02
CA PHE A 114 21.25 -16.28 23.38
C PHE A 114 21.54 -17.70 22.89
N GLN A 115 22.79 -18.06 22.70
CA GLN A 115 23.20 -19.42 22.26
C GLN A 115 22.61 -20.51 23.16
N ARG A 116 22.46 -20.25 24.46
CA ARG A 116 21.95 -21.23 25.43
C ARG A 116 20.51 -21.68 25.16
N ILE A 117 19.71 -20.86 24.44
CA ILE A 117 18.33 -21.23 24.12
C ILE A 117 18.16 -21.72 22.69
N LEU A 118 19.23 -21.80 21.91
CA LEU A 118 19.20 -22.36 20.55
C LEU A 118 18.97 -23.85 20.65
N THR A 119 17.85 -24.32 20.18
CA THR A 119 17.27 -25.65 20.44
C THR A 119 16.97 -26.37 19.12
N SER A 120 17.20 -27.67 19.05
CA SER A 120 16.82 -28.48 17.91
C SER A 120 15.30 -28.68 17.86
N LEU A 121 14.71 -28.61 16.65
CA LEU A 121 13.30 -28.92 16.42
C LEU A 121 13.17 -30.29 15.77
N PRO A 122 12.73 -31.32 16.54
CA PRO A 122 12.63 -32.67 16.00
C PRO A 122 11.62 -32.77 14.85
N LYS A 123 11.94 -33.62 13.90
CA LYS A 123 11.11 -33.94 12.74
C LYS A 123 10.43 -35.29 12.98
N PRO A 124 9.11 -35.42 12.68
CA PRO A 124 8.44 -36.72 12.77
C PRO A 124 9.16 -37.75 11.88
N GLY A 125 9.45 -38.92 12.42
CA GLY A 125 10.14 -40.00 11.70
C GLY A 125 11.66 -39.94 11.78
N GLY A 126 12.23 -38.98 12.51
CA GLY A 126 13.69 -38.90 12.78
C GLY A 126 14.36 -37.67 12.15
N GLY A 127 15.45 -37.26 12.76
CA GLY A 127 16.16 -36.03 12.36
C GLY A 127 15.52 -34.78 12.92
N GLU A 128 15.92 -33.64 12.34
CA GLU A 128 15.42 -32.35 12.78
C GLU A 128 15.07 -31.47 11.57
N PHE A 129 14.08 -30.60 11.73
CA PHE A 129 13.79 -29.53 10.75
C PHE A 129 14.93 -28.50 10.72
N GLY A 130 15.53 -28.25 11.86
CA GLY A 130 16.56 -27.25 12.08
C GLY A 130 16.60 -26.86 13.55
N LYS A 131 17.23 -25.71 13.80
CA LYS A 131 17.36 -25.17 15.17
C LYS A 131 16.61 -23.83 15.26
N PHE A 132 16.20 -23.47 16.45
CA PHE A 132 15.46 -22.24 16.69
C PHE A 132 15.75 -21.69 18.08
N TYR A 133 15.58 -20.36 18.23
CA TYR A 133 15.71 -19.73 19.53
C TYR A 133 14.40 -19.95 20.29
N SER A 134 14.46 -20.76 21.34
CA SER A 134 13.27 -21.21 22.07
C SER A 134 12.84 -20.20 23.13
N LEU A 135 11.68 -19.58 22.94
CA LEU A 135 11.16 -18.65 23.95
C LEU A 135 10.83 -19.35 25.28
N PRO A 136 10.23 -20.57 25.28
CA PRO A 136 10.07 -21.28 26.57
C PRO A 136 11.37 -21.56 27.30
N ALA A 137 12.48 -21.72 26.60
CA ALA A 137 13.79 -21.98 27.25
C ALA A 137 14.34 -20.76 28.00
N LEU A 138 13.74 -19.58 27.83
CA LEU A 138 14.08 -18.40 28.65
C LEU A 138 13.65 -18.60 30.10
N ASN A 139 12.67 -19.46 30.36
CA ASN A 139 12.12 -19.75 31.69
C ASN A 139 11.68 -18.47 32.42
N ASP A 140 11.04 -17.59 31.67
CA ASP A 140 10.56 -16.30 32.17
C ASP A 140 9.03 -16.25 32.10
N PRO A 141 8.31 -16.20 33.23
CA PRO A 141 6.86 -16.22 33.21
C PRO A 141 6.22 -15.03 32.51
N ARG A 142 6.94 -13.91 32.38
CA ARG A 142 6.41 -12.74 31.64
C ARG A 142 6.19 -13.07 30.17
N VAL A 143 7.00 -13.96 29.59
CA VAL A 143 6.91 -14.35 28.17
C VAL A 143 5.60 -15.09 27.92
N GLU A 144 5.11 -15.89 28.87
CA GLU A 144 3.87 -16.66 28.74
C GLU A 144 2.64 -15.76 28.55
N ARG A 145 2.69 -14.54 29.04
CA ARG A 145 1.58 -13.58 28.99
C ARG A 145 1.63 -12.63 27.78
N LEU A 146 2.72 -12.63 27.03
CA LEU A 146 2.87 -11.71 25.89
C LEU A 146 1.85 -11.99 24.78
N PRO A 147 1.30 -10.95 24.16
CA PRO A 147 0.55 -11.13 22.91
C PRO A 147 1.37 -11.87 21.85
N TYR A 148 0.70 -12.62 21.02
CA TYR A 148 1.38 -13.41 19.96
C TYR A 148 2.27 -12.53 19.06
N SER A 149 1.78 -11.36 18.66
CA SER A 149 2.55 -10.43 17.85
C SER A 149 3.82 -9.95 18.56
N ILE A 150 3.75 -9.72 19.88
CA ILE A 150 4.91 -9.28 20.67
C ILE A 150 5.93 -10.42 20.80
N ARG A 151 5.48 -11.68 20.87
CA ARG A 151 6.40 -12.83 20.88
C ARG A 151 7.23 -12.88 19.60
N ILE A 152 6.64 -12.54 18.45
CA ILE A 152 7.37 -12.50 17.19
C ILE A 152 8.43 -11.39 17.22
N LEU A 153 8.09 -10.20 17.75
CA LEU A 153 9.08 -9.13 17.96
C LEU A 153 10.21 -9.58 18.89
N LEU A 154 9.86 -10.31 19.95
CA LEU A 154 10.83 -10.81 20.92
C LEU A 154 11.79 -11.81 20.25
N GLU A 155 11.26 -12.75 19.47
CA GLU A 155 12.08 -13.72 18.77
C GLU A 155 13.04 -13.02 17.80
N SER A 156 12.53 -12.04 17.06
CA SER A 156 13.36 -11.27 16.13
C SER A 156 14.51 -10.56 16.87
N ALA A 157 14.22 -9.93 18.01
CA ALA A 157 15.23 -9.23 18.82
C ALA A 157 16.27 -10.20 19.36
N ILE A 158 15.84 -11.37 19.84
CA ILE A 158 16.75 -12.40 20.37
C ILE A 158 17.68 -12.90 19.25
N ARG A 159 17.10 -13.28 18.11
CA ARG A 159 17.85 -13.84 16.98
C ARG A 159 18.85 -12.84 16.41
N ASN A 160 18.49 -11.57 16.36
CA ASN A 160 19.33 -10.51 15.80
C ASN A 160 20.19 -9.78 16.85
N CYS A 161 20.20 -10.26 18.10
CA CYS A 161 20.94 -9.63 19.18
C CYS A 161 22.46 -9.79 18.95
N ASN A 162 23.10 -8.69 18.62
CA ASN A 162 24.55 -8.63 18.41
C ASN A 162 25.24 -7.71 19.44
N ASN A 163 24.48 -7.21 20.40
CA ASN A 163 24.90 -6.26 21.44
C ASN A 163 25.45 -4.95 20.86
N PHE A 164 25.07 -4.65 19.63
CA PHE A 164 25.48 -3.44 18.91
C PHE A 164 24.25 -2.70 18.38
N LEU A 165 23.59 -3.25 17.35
CA LEU A 165 22.36 -2.68 16.80
C LEU A 165 21.13 -3.15 17.57
N VAL A 166 21.14 -4.39 18.03
CA VAL A 166 20.11 -4.97 18.90
C VAL A 166 20.83 -5.50 20.14
N THR A 167 20.43 -5.01 21.32
CA THR A 167 21.12 -5.29 22.57
C THR A 167 20.28 -6.18 23.47
N LYS A 168 20.93 -6.76 24.51
CA LYS A 168 20.19 -7.50 25.54
C LYS A 168 19.18 -6.61 26.25
N ASP A 169 19.47 -5.32 26.40
CA ASP A 169 18.53 -4.38 27.02
C ASP A 169 17.27 -4.25 26.16
N ASP A 170 17.40 -4.22 24.84
CA ASP A 170 16.26 -4.20 23.92
C ASP A 170 15.40 -5.45 24.11
N VAL A 171 16.03 -6.62 24.24
CA VAL A 171 15.31 -7.88 24.48
C VAL A 171 14.55 -7.80 25.81
N GLU A 172 15.20 -7.29 26.88
CA GLU A 172 14.57 -7.16 28.18
C GLU A 172 13.37 -6.21 28.15
N LYS A 173 13.47 -5.11 27.40
CA LYS A 173 12.33 -4.19 27.22
C LYS A 173 11.12 -4.92 26.65
N ILE A 174 11.32 -5.80 25.66
CA ILE A 174 10.22 -6.54 25.04
C ILE A 174 9.66 -7.60 25.99
N ILE A 175 10.53 -8.33 26.72
CA ILE A 175 10.10 -9.31 27.71
C ILE A 175 9.19 -8.63 28.77
N ASP A 176 9.57 -7.44 29.20
CA ASP A 176 8.83 -6.68 30.21
C ASP A 176 7.74 -5.79 29.59
N TRP A 177 7.16 -6.22 28.49
CA TRP A 177 6.21 -5.46 27.68
C TRP A 177 5.06 -4.86 28.51
N GLU A 178 4.52 -5.59 29.47
CA GLU A 178 3.42 -5.09 30.31
C GLU A 178 3.80 -3.79 31.06
N ASN A 179 5.06 -3.65 31.48
CA ASN A 179 5.53 -2.48 32.19
C ASN A 179 6.15 -1.42 31.27
N THR A 180 6.77 -1.83 30.16
CA THR A 180 7.53 -0.91 29.29
C THR A 180 6.68 -0.28 28.21
N SER A 181 5.66 -0.98 27.67
CA SER A 181 4.88 -0.42 26.57
C SER A 181 4.12 0.86 26.95
N PRO A 182 3.57 0.99 28.20
CA PRO A 182 2.96 2.27 28.58
C PRO A 182 3.95 3.43 28.66
N LYS A 183 5.25 3.13 28.85
CA LYS A 183 6.31 4.15 28.93
C LYS A 183 6.85 4.54 27.56
N GLN A 184 6.33 3.93 26.51
CA GLN A 184 6.69 4.23 25.12
C GLN A 184 8.20 4.11 24.86
N VAL A 185 8.79 2.99 25.31
CA VAL A 185 10.22 2.72 25.12
C VAL A 185 10.53 2.42 23.66
N GLU A 186 11.72 2.82 23.21
CA GLU A 186 12.20 2.54 21.84
C GLU A 186 12.76 1.11 21.78
N ILE A 187 12.45 0.40 20.68
CA ILE A 187 13.04 -0.90 20.36
C ILE A 187 13.47 -0.92 18.87
N PRO A 188 14.51 -1.69 18.53
CA PRO A 188 14.84 -1.97 17.13
C PRO A 188 14.07 -3.19 16.65
N PHE A 189 13.65 -3.17 15.37
CA PHE A 189 13.00 -4.31 14.73
C PHE A 189 13.64 -4.60 13.39
N GLN A 190 14.08 -5.84 13.20
CA GLN A 190 14.69 -6.32 11.95
C GLN A 190 13.68 -7.23 11.25
N PRO A 191 13.04 -6.79 10.17
CA PRO A 191 12.11 -7.67 9.45
C PRO A 191 12.86 -8.78 8.72
N ALA A 192 12.18 -9.92 8.54
CA ALA A 192 12.76 -11.06 7.83
C ALA A 192 12.87 -10.81 6.32
N ARG A 193 12.00 -9.96 5.78
CA ARG A 193 11.98 -9.61 4.35
C ARG A 193 11.30 -8.27 4.12
N VAL A 194 11.44 -7.77 2.88
CA VAL A 194 10.85 -6.49 2.46
C VAL A 194 10.00 -6.75 1.21
N LEU A 195 8.85 -6.10 1.13
CA LEU A 195 7.90 -6.25 0.04
C LEU A 195 7.64 -4.87 -0.60
N LEU A 196 7.75 -4.79 -1.92
CA LEU A 196 7.55 -3.54 -2.65
C LEU A 196 6.44 -3.74 -3.68
N GLN A 197 5.68 -2.67 -3.96
CA GLN A 197 4.85 -2.61 -5.16
C GLN A 197 5.46 -1.57 -6.10
N ASP A 198 5.02 -1.49 -7.35
CA ASP A 198 5.80 -0.73 -8.34
C ASP A 198 5.72 0.80 -8.17
N PHE A 199 4.57 1.35 -7.76
CA PHE A 199 4.47 2.82 -7.62
C PHE A 199 5.29 3.36 -6.47
N THR A 200 5.55 2.55 -5.44
CA THR A 200 6.41 2.92 -4.32
C THR A 200 7.79 2.25 -4.42
N GLY A 201 7.89 1.17 -5.19
CA GLY A 201 9.14 0.44 -5.40
C GLY A 201 10.07 1.12 -6.41
N VAL A 202 9.52 1.72 -7.48
CA VAL A 202 10.37 2.45 -8.45
C VAL A 202 11.17 3.55 -7.74
N PRO A 203 10.55 4.46 -6.95
CA PRO A 203 11.37 5.45 -6.24
C PRO A 203 12.35 4.83 -5.25
N ALA A 204 12.02 3.69 -4.63
CA ALA A 204 12.97 3.01 -3.75
C ALA A 204 14.20 2.53 -4.53
N VAL A 205 14.01 1.92 -5.70
CA VAL A 205 15.12 1.46 -6.54
C VAL A 205 15.92 2.67 -7.09
N VAL A 206 15.24 3.78 -7.43
CA VAL A 206 15.92 5.03 -7.83
C VAL A 206 16.82 5.52 -6.69
N ASP A 207 16.31 5.53 -5.46
CA ASP A 207 17.10 5.96 -4.30
C ASP A 207 18.32 5.06 -4.09
N LEU A 208 18.14 3.73 -4.17
CA LEU A 208 19.26 2.78 -4.03
C LEU A 208 20.31 3.01 -5.12
N ALA A 209 19.90 3.23 -6.36
CA ALA A 209 20.82 3.54 -7.47
C ALA A 209 21.59 4.83 -7.18
N CYS A 210 20.90 5.85 -6.69
CA CYS A 210 21.51 7.14 -6.32
C CYS A 210 22.46 6.99 -5.13
N MET A 211 22.14 6.11 -4.16
CA MET A 211 23.01 5.81 -3.03
C MET A 211 24.31 5.14 -3.48
N ARG A 212 24.26 4.32 -4.53
CA ARG A 212 25.50 3.74 -5.11
C ARG A 212 26.40 4.83 -5.65
N ASP A 213 25.83 5.82 -6.35
CA ASP A 213 26.62 6.96 -6.83
C ASP A 213 27.24 7.72 -5.66
N ALA A 214 26.46 7.98 -4.61
CA ALA A 214 26.94 8.70 -3.43
C ALA A 214 28.05 7.92 -2.71
N MET A 215 27.92 6.59 -2.62
CA MET A 215 28.97 5.72 -2.06
C MET A 215 30.28 5.91 -2.81
N LYS A 216 30.22 5.86 -4.15
CA LYS A 216 31.38 6.06 -4.99
C LYS A 216 32.00 7.43 -4.76
N ASP A 217 31.17 8.47 -4.75
CA ASP A 217 31.64 9.86 -4.57
C ASP A 217 32.30 10.08 -3.21
N LEU A 218 31.88 9.33 -2.19
CA LEU A 218 32.44 9.37 -0.84
C LEU A 218 33.62 8.40 -0.67
N GLY A 219 34.04 7.73 -1.76
CA GLY A 219 35.23 6.87 -1.76
C GLY A 219 35.02 5.47 -1.23
N SER A 220 33.77 4.98 -1.20
CA SER A 220 33.43 3.65 -0.73
C SER A 220 32.88 2.78 -1.88
N ASP A 221 32.74 1.47 -1.62
CA ASP A 221 32.33 0.51 -2.64
C ASP A 221 30.83 0.51 -2.86
N PRO A 222 30.34 0.88 -4.07
CA PRO A 222 28.90 0.84 -4.37
C PRO A 222 28.23 -0.52 -4.15
N GLU A 223 29.00 -1.64 -4.22
CA GLU A 223 28.45 -2.98 -4.00
C GLU A 223 27.95 -3.18 -2.56
N ASN A 224 28.33 -2.30 -1.63
CA ASN A 224 27.77 -2.34 -0.28
C ASN A 224 26.28 -1.97 -0.24
N ILE A 225 25.76 -1.36 -1.32
CA ILE A 225 24.32 -1.05 -1.43
C ILE A 225 23.62 -2.23 -2.13
N ASN A 226 23.27 -3.21 -1.34
CA ASN A 226 22.51 -4.40 -1.78
C ASN A 226 21.63 -4.89 -0.63
N PRO A 227 20.42 -5.37 -0.91
CA PRO A 227 19.56 -5.89 0.15
C PRO A 227 20.19 -7.07 0.91
N LEU A 228 20.14 -6.97 2.22
CA LEU A 228 20.65 -8.02 3.13
C LEU A 228 19.57 -9.05 3.49
N VAL A 229 18.30 -8.77 3.16
CA VAL A 229 17.17 -9.69 3.34
C VAL A 229 16.46 -9.84 1.98
N PRO A 230 15.68 -10.90 1.79
CA PRO A 230 14.92 -11.03 0.54
C PRO A 230 14.01 -9.83 0.30
N VAL A 231 14.03 -9.31 -0.92
CA VAL A 231 13.15 -8.21 -1.37
C VAL A 231 12.36 -8.70 -2.57
N ASP A 232 11.04 -8.64 -2.49
CA ASP A 232 10.14 -8.98 -3.59
C ASP A 232 9.38 -7.72 -4.00
N LEU A 233 9.41 -7.40 -5.30
CA LEU A 233 8.68 -6.27 -5.86
C LEU A 233 7.65 -6.79 -6.85
N VAL A 234 6.38 -6.42 -6.66
CA VAL A 234 5.29 -6.84 -7.54
C VAL A 234 4.81 -5.64 -8.34
N VAL A 235 4.76 -5.79 -9.67
CA VAL A 235 4.25 -4.74 -10.57
C VAL A 235 2.73 -4.88 -10.64
N ASP A 236 2.00 -3.98 -9.98
CA ASP A 236 0.56 -4.17 -9.77
C ASP A 236 -0.28 -2.89 -9.75
N HIS A 237 0.32 -1.72 -9.86
CA HIS A 237 -0.39 -0.44 -9.67
C HIS A 237 -0.54 0.38 -10.94
N SER A 238 0.01 -0.05 -12.08
CA SER A 238 0.07 0.78 -13.29
C SER A 238 -1.01 0.49 -14.32
N VAL A 239 -1.78 -0.60 -14.16
CA VAL A 239 -2.87 -0.91 -15.11
C VAL A 239 -4.05 0.03 -14.88
N GLN A 240 -4.59 0.59 -15.97
CA GLN A 240 -5.78 1.46 -15.94
C GLN A 240 -6.94 0.81 -16.66
N VAL A 241 -8.16 1.15 -16.25
CA VAL A 241 -9.38 0.65 -16.87
C VAL A 241 -9.74 1.59 -18.05
N ASP A 242 -8.96 1.54 -19.11
CA ASP A 242 -9.25 2.32 -20.33
C ASP A 242 -10.40 1.69 -21.11
N VAL A 243 -10.41 0.37 -21.19
CA VAL A 243 -11.44 -0.42 -21.87
C VAL A 243 -12.20 -1.21 -20.80
N ALA A 244 -13.52 -1.09 -20.80
CA ALA A 244 -14.41 -1.79 -19.87
C ALA A 244 -15.62 -2.33 -20.61
N ARG A 245 -16.34 -3.28 -19.98
CA ARG A 245 -17.58 -3.86 -20.52
C ARG A 245 -17.37 -4.53 -21.89
N ASN A 246 -16.22 -5.16 -22.06
CA ASN A 246 -15.81 -5.71 -23.35
C ASN A 246 -14.94 -6.95 -23.10
N GLU A 247 -15.15 -7.99 -23.87
CA GLU A 247 -14.39 -9.25 -23.76
C GLU A 247 -12.89 -9.06 -24.03
N ASN A 248 -12.53 -8.02 -24.77
CA ASN A 248 -11.16 -7.69 -25.13
C ASN A 248 -10.47 -6.75 -24.12
N ALA A 249 -11.15 -6.39 -23.03
CA ALA A 249 -10.66 -5.36 -22.10
C ALA A 249 -9.33 -5.72 -21.46
N LEU A 250 -9.18 -6.97 -20.99
CA LEU A 250 -7.94 -7.39 -20.34
C LEU A 250 -6.73 -7.18 -21.24
N GLU A 251 -6.80 -7.72 -22.44
CA GLU A 251 -5.69 -7.64 -23.41
C GLU A 251 -5.38 -6.19 -23.78
N ALA A 252 -6.41 -5.41 -24.09
CA ALA A 252 -6.25 -4.01 -24.45
C ALA A 252 -5.61 -3.20 -23.33
N ASN A 253 -6.08 -3.37 -22.11
CA ASN A 253 -5.56 -2.61 -20.94
C ASN A 253 -4.11 -3.02 -20.63
N MET A 254 -3.77 -4.29 -20.73
CA MET A 254 -2.41 -4.76 -20.50
C MET A 254 -1.44 -4.23 -21.56
N GLU A 255 -1.84 -4.18 -22.82
CA GLU A 255 -1.03 -3.60 -23.90
C GLU A 255 -0.78 -2.10 -23.63
N LEU A 256 -1.82 -1.36 -23.25
CA LEU A 256 -1.70 0.06 -22.93
C LEU A 256 -0.79 0.28 -21.72
N GLU A 257 -0.94 -0.55 -20.67
CA GLU A 257 -0.08 -0.50 -19.50
C GLU A 257 1.38 -0.64 -19.91
N PHE A 258 1.68 -1.66 -20.69
CA PHE A 258 3.06 -1.95 -21.10
C PHE A 258 3.62 -0.81 -21.96
N HIS A 259 2.83 -0.34 -22.93
CA HIS A 259 3.26 0.75 -23.81
C HIS A 259 3.60 2.03 -23.02
N ARG A 260 2.72 2.41 -22.09
CA ARG A 260 2.91 3.62 -21.26
C ARG A 260 4.10 3.52 -20.32
N ASN A 261 4.40 2.31 -19.82
CA ASN A 261 5.33 2.12 -18.70
C ASN A 261 6.59 1.36 -19.10
N LYS A 262 6.86 1.22 -20.39
CA LYS A 262 7.98 0.43 -20.90
C LYS A 262 9.33 0.85 -20.29
N GLU A 263 9.59 2.15 -20.22
CA GLU A 263 10.83 2.68 -19.64
C GLU A 263 10.93 2.36 -18.15
N ARG A 264 9.83 2.54 -17.42
CA ARG A 264 9.75 2.25 -16.00
C ARG A 264 9.94 0.75 -15.72
N PHE A 265 9.32 -0.10 -16.56
CA PHE A 265 9.46 -1.56 -16.44
C PHE A 265 10.89 -2.02 -16.75
N ALA A 266 11.53 -1.42 -17.73
CA ALA A 266 12.94 -1.71 -18.03
C ALA A 266 13.85 -1.35 -16.85
N PHE A 267 13.57 -0.24 -16.18
CA PHE A 267 14.30 0.18 -14.98
C PHE A 267 14.10 -0.83 -13.84
N LEU A 268 12.87 -1.30 -13.62
CA LEU A 268 12.60 -2.32 -12.60
C LEU A 268 13.31 -3.64 -12.92
N LYS A 269 13.40 -3.98 -14.19
CA LYS A 269 14.14 -5.18 -14.63
C LYS A 269 15.63 -5.05 -14.32
N UNK A 270 16.12 -3.96 -14.31
CA UNK A 270 17.34 -3.63 -13.97
C UNK A 270 17.61 -3.86 -12.62
N GLY A 271 16.69 -3.38 -11.93
CA GLY A 271 16.80 -3.60 -10.50
C GLY A 271 17.02 -5.05 -10.13
N SER A 272 16.30 -5.94 -10.77
CA SER A 272 16.42 -7.38 -10.52
C SER A 272 17.75 -7.98 -10.99
N THR A 273 18.44 -7.34 -11.91
CA THR A 273 19.73 -7.84 -12.41
C THR A 273 20.92 -7.17 -11.73
N SER A 274 20.76 -5.91 -11.31
CA SER A 274 21.83 -5.10 -10.72
C SER A 274 21.96 -5.25 -9.19
N PHE A 275 20.86 -5.55 -8.53
CA PHE A 275 20.84 -5.72 -7.07
C PHE A 275 20.70 -7.20 -6.72
N HIS A 276 21.50 -7.64 -5.73
CA HIS A 276 21.38 -9.00 -5.18
C HIS A 276 20.15 -9.06 -4.26
N ASN A 277 19.56 -10.25 -4.16
CA ASN A 277 18.39 -10.51 -3.28
C ASN A 277 17.13 -9.75 -3.68
N MET A 278 17.03 -9.21 -4.88
CA MET A 278 15.85 -8.49 -5.34
C MET A 278 15.16 -9.27 -6.46
N LEU A 279 13.88 -9.58 -6.25
CA LEU A 279 13.03 -10.28 -7.21
C LEU A 279 11.94 -9.33 -7.69
N VAL A 280 11.70 -9.28 -8.99
CA VAL A 280 10.60 -8.48 -9.55
C VAL A 280 9.59 -9.42 -10.19
N VAL A 281 8.34 -9.35 -9.71
CA VAL A 281 7.19 -10.09 -10.26
C VAL A 281 6.56 -9.23 -11.35
N PRO A 282 6.48 -9.73 -12.60
CA PRO A 282 6.07 -8.92 -13.75
C PRO A 282 4.63 -8.42 -13.67
N PRO A 283 4.28 -7.39 -14.49
CA PRO A 283 2.88 -6.92 -14.56
C PRO A 283 1.94 -8.02 -15.04
N GLY A 284 0.70 -7.97 -14.59
CA GLY A 284 -0.32 -8.94 -14.91
C GLY A 284 -0.38 -10.12 -13.94
N SER A 285 0.45 -10.13 -12.90
CA SER A 285 0.50 -11.24 -11.93
C SER A 285 -0.51 -11.09 -10.79
N GLY A 286 -0.88 -9.86 -10.45
CA GLY A 286 -1.86 -9.59 -9.40
C GLY A 286 -1.41 -8.51 -8.44
N ILE A 287 -2.27 -8.22 -7.46
CA ILE A 287 -2.00 -7.22 -6.42
C ILE A 287 -0.99 -7.77 -5.40
N VAL A 288 -0.05 -6.94 -4.99
CA VAL A 288 1.08 -7.36 -4.13
C VAL A 288 0.64 -8.11 -2.88
N HIS A 289 -0.38 -7.64 -2.18
CA HIS A 289 -0.76 -8.27 -0.91
C HIS A 289 -1.53 -9.58 -1.10
N GLN A 290 -2.25 -9.78 -2.21
CA GLN A 290 -2.85 -11.08 -2.51
C GLN A 290 -1.78 -12.08 -2.98
N VAL A 291 -0.83 -11.65 -3.80
CA VAL A 291 0.32 -12.48 -4.21
C VAL A 291 1.13 -12.87 -2.97
N ASN A 292 1.32 -11.95 -2.03
CA ASN A 292 2.00 -12.23 -0.76
C ASN A 292 1.26 -13.28 0.04
N LEU A 293 -0.05 -13.11 0.21
CA LEU A 293 -0.90 -14.04 0.99
C LEU A 293 -0.89 -15.44 0.39
N GLU A 294 -1.07 -15.54 -0.92
CA GLU A 294 -1.24 -16.83 -1.61
C GLU A 294 0.08 -17.51 -1.92
N TYR A 295 1.20 -16.78 -1.97
CA TYR A 295 2.42 -17.33 -2.55
C TYR A 295 3.71 -16.92 -1.83
N LEU A 296 3.97 -15.61 -1.62
CA LEU A 296 5.26 -15.16 -1.10
C LEU A 296 5.40 -15.35 0.41
N GLY A 297 4.32 -15.31 1.16
CA GLY A 297 4.33 -15.46 2.63
C GLY A 297 4.78 -16.85 3.05
N ARG A 298 5.75 -16.90 3.94
CA ARG A 298 6.38 -18.17 4.36
C ARG A 298 5.88 -18.68 5.71
N VAL A 299 5.35 -17.83 6.54
CA VAL A 299 4.95 -18.05 7.94
C VAL A 299 6.15 -18.40 8.82
N VAL A 300 6.99 -19.37 8.42
CA VAL A 300 8.24 -19.73 9.13
C VAL A 300 9.33 -19.86 8.08
N PHE A 301 10.44 -19.14 8.29
CA PHE A 301 11.66 -19.27 7.50
C PHE A 301 12.52 -20.42 8.02
N ASN A 302 13.24 -21.05 7.11
CA ASN A 302 14.39 -21.89 7.43
C ASN A 302 15.58 -21.37 6.62
N THR A 303 16.49 -20.67 7.28
CA THR A 303 17.67 -20.08 6.63
C THR A 303 18.91 -20.76 7.22
N ASP A 304 19.55 -21.59 6.41
CA ASP A 304 20.75 -22.33 6.80
C ASP A 304 20.53 -23.16 8.07
N GLY A 305 19.34 -23.72 8.22
CA GLY A 305 18.99 -24.57 9.36
C GLY A 305 18.49 -23.82 10.58
N ILE A 306 18.38 -22.49 10.52
CA ILE A 306 17.78 -21.69 11.60
C ILE A 306 16.35 -21.36 11.22
N LEU A 307 15.41 -21.73 12.10
CA LEU A 307 13.98 -21.51 11.93
C LEU A 307 13.54 -20.24 12.69
N TYR A 308 12.72 -19.44 12.06
CA TYR A 308 12.21 -18.21 12.70
C TYR A 308 10.91 -17.74 11.99
N PRO A 309 10.10 -16.94 12.67
CA PRO A 309 8.87 -16.46 12.06
C PRO A 309 9.13 -15.52 10.89
N ASP A 310 8.33 -15.64 9.85
CA ASP A 310 8.26 -14.64 8.78
C ASP A 310 7.79 -13.32 9.40
N SER A 311 8.39 -12.24 8.94
CA SER A 311 7.97 -10.87 9.26
C SER A 311 8.31 -10.00 8.06
N VAL A 312 7.47 -9.02 7.77
CA VAL A 312 7.63 -8.24 6.55
C VAL A 312 7.27 -6.78 6.78
N VAL A 313 8.06 -5.87 6.20
CA VAL A 313 7.62 -4.49 6.01
C VAL A 313 7.49 -4.26 4.52
N GLY A 314 6.49 -3.50 4.14
CA GLY A 314 6.20 -3.28 2.73
C GLY A 314 5.90 -1.83 2.41
N THR A 315 6.17 -1.45 1.16
CA THR A 315 5.88 -0.09 0.71
C THR A 315 4.42 0.11 0.34
N ASP A 316 3.62 -0.95 0.39
CA ASP A 316 2.16 -0.83 0.29
C ASP A 316 1.57 -0.85 1.70
N SER A 317 0.68 0.10 2.00
CA SER A 317 0.06 0.17 3.34
C SER A 317 -0.74 -1.10 3.66
N HIS A 318 -1.24 -1.81 2.64
CA HIS A 318 -2.02 -3.04 2.84
C HIS A 318 -1.15 -4.30 2.89
N THR A 319 0.16 -4.15 3.07
CA THR A 319 1.04 -5.25 3.50
C THR A 319 0.45 -5.95 4.73
N THR A 320 -0.34 -5.23 5.52
CA THR A 320 -1.06 -5.76 6.68
C THR A 320 -2.00 -6.94 6.35
N MET A 321 -2.36 -7.17 5.09
CA MET A 321 -3.19 -8.33 4.74
C MET A 321 -2.54 -9.65 5.19
N ILE A 322 -1.22 -9.71 5.20
CA ILE A 322 -0.48 -10.91 5.60
C ILE A 322 -0.66 -11.26 7.09
N ASP A 323 -1.10 -10.29 7.91
CA ASP A 323 -1.35 -10.54 9.33
C ASP A 323 -2.48 -11.57 9.52
N GLY A 324 -3.37 -11.69 8.54
CA GLY A 324 -4.40 -12.72 8.54
C GLY A 324 -3.83 -14.13 8.42
N LEU A 325 -2.62 -14.26 7.88
CA LEU A 325 -1.89 -15.53 7.77
C LEU A 325 -1.04 -15.83 9.02
N GLY A 326 -1.07 -14.94 10.00
CA GLY A 326 -0.24 -15.09 11.21
C GLY A 326 1.20 -14.63 11.03
N VAL A 327 1.44 -13.79 10.02
CA VAL A 327 2.74 -13.15 9.78
C VAL A 327 2.66 -11.71 10.23
N VAL A 328 3.63 -11.26 11.02
CA VAL A 328 3.73 -9.86 11.40
C VAL A 328 4.14 -9.04 10.16
N GLY A 329 3.30 -8.11 9.77
CA GLY A 329 3.57 -7.29 8.59
C GLY A 329 2.84 -5.96 8.62
N TRP A 330 3.53 -4.90 8.17
CA TRP A 330 2.88 -3.59 8.07
C TRP A 330 3.51 -2.73 6.99
N GLY A 331 2.78 -1.69 6.62
CA GLY A 331 3.23 -0.73 5.62
C GLY A 331 4.20 0.29 6.21
N VAL A 332 5.19 0.64 5.40
CA VAL A 332 6.18 1.68 5.72
C VAL A 332 6.39 2.53 4.47
N GLY A 333 7.01 3.67 4.61
CA GLY A 333 7.45 4.46 3.46
C GLY A 333 8.65 3.80 2.77
N GLY A 334 8.87 4.17 1.51
CA GLY A 334 9.99 3.66 0.73
C GLY A 334 11.33 3.84 1.44
N ILE A 335 11.53 5.01 2.05
CA ILE A 335 12.81 5.32 2.72
C ILE A 335 13.07 4.40 3.93
N GLU A 336 12.03 4.05 4.68
CA GLU A 336 12.18 3.09 5.78
C GLU A 336 12.45 1.68 5.26
N ALA A 337 11.77 1.29 4.17
CA ALA A 337 12.00 -0.01 3.54
C ALA A 337 13.45 -0.10 3.03
N GLU A 338 13.96 0.95 2.41
CA GLU A 338 15.34 1.01 1.93
C GLU A 338 16.34 0.85 3.09
N ALA A 339 16.12 1.55 4.19
CA ALA A 339 16.97 1.45 5.38
C ALA A 339 16.95 0.02 5.94
N ALA A 340 15.76 -0.58 6.04
CA ALA A 340 15.61 -1.95 6.56
C ALA A 340 16.34 -2.97 5.68
N MET A 341 16.19 -2.86 4.36
CA MET A 341 16.88 -3.81 3.47
C MET A 341 18.41 -3.66 3.50
N LEU A 342 18.92 -2.46 3.85
CA LEU A 342 20.35 -2.21 3.98
C LEU A 342 20.91 -2.54 5.37
N GLY A 343 20.10 -3.13 6.25
CA GLY A 343 20.56 -3.63 7.53
C GLY A 343 20.33 -2.70 8.72
N GLN A 344 19.73 -1.55 8.50
CA GLN A 344 19.37 -0.65 9.61
C GLN A 344 18.09 -1.18 10.26
N PRO A 345 18.12 -1.62 11.53
CA PRO A 345 16.88 -2.00 12.20
C PRO A 345 15.92 -0.83 12.22
N MET A 346 14.64 -1.12 12.05
CA MET A 346 13.61 -0.09 12.18
C MET A 346 13.54 0.34 13.64
N SER A 347 13.62 1.64 13.87
CA SER A 347 13.41 2.19 15.20
C SER A 347 11.92 2.40 15.41
N MET A 348 11.37 1.80 16.46
CA MET A 348 9.94 1.96 16.74
C MET A 348 9.69 2.03 18.25
N VAL A 349 8.60 2.67 18.60
CA VAL A 349 8.10 2.62 19.99
C VAL A 349 7.46 1.25 20.16
N LEU A 350 7.81 0.55 21.25
CA LEU A 350 7.21 -0.76 21.55
C LEU A 350 5.70 -0.59 21.64
N PRO A 351 4.91 -1.22 20.75
CA PRO A 351 3.49 -0.89 20.65
C PRO A 351 2.67 -1.49 21.78
N GLY A 352 1.64 -0.78 22.20
CA GLY A 352 0.53 -1.37 22.92
C GLY A 352 -0.23 -2.29 21.98
N VAL A 353 -0.96 -3.25 22.54
CA VAL A 353 -1.75 -4.22 21.78
C VAL A 353 -3.18 -4.19 22.27
N VAL A 354 -4.12 -3.87 21.38
CA VAL A 354 -5.55 -3.92 21.69
C VAL A 354 -6.04 -5.34 21.40
N GLY A 355 -6.54 -6.03 22.43
CA GLY A 355 -7.14 -7.35 22.28
C GLY A 355 -8.59 -7.20 21.81
N PHE A 356 -8.92 -7.77 20.65
CA PHE A 356 -10.25 -7.66 20.05
C PHE A 356 -10.89 -9.04 20.04
N LYS A 357 -11.83 -9.28 20.95
CA LYS A 357 -12.47 -10.58 21.10
C LYS A 357 -13.65 -10.71 20.14
N LEU A 358 -13.66 -11.79 19.35
CA LEU A 358 -14.74 -12.11 18.43
C LEU A 358 -15.51 -13.32 18.98
N THR A 359 -16.84 -13.19 19.03
CA THR A 359 -17.72 -14.26 19.51
C THR A 359 -18.82 -14.52 18.49
N GLY A 360 -19.51 -15.65 18.58
CA GLY A 360 -20.62 -16.00 17.71
C GLY A 360 -20.18 -16.28 16.28
N GLN A 361 -21.12 -16.07 15.35
CA GLN A 361 -20.88 -16.27 13.91
C GLN A 361 -21.72 -15.27 13.10
N LEU A 362 -21.27 -15.00 11.88
CA LEU A 362 -21.97 -14.07 10.98
C LEU A 362 -23.32 -14.68 10.59
N ARG A 363 -24.36 -13.82 10.55
CA ARG A 363 -25.71 -14.21 10.12
C ARG A 363 -25.76 -14.40 8.60
N ASP A 364 -26.80 -15.07 8.14
CA ASP A 364 -27.09 -15.17 6.70
C ASP A 364 -27.19 -13.79 6.06
N GLY A 365 -26.59 -13.65 4.88
CA GLY A 365 -26.60 -12.41 4.12
C GLY A 365 -25.51 -11.43 4.50
N VAL A 366 -24.70 -11.73 5.51
CA VAL A 366 -23.61 -10.88 5.99
C VAL A 366 -22.27 -11.43 5.49
N THR A 367 -21.41 -10.55 5.00
CA THR A 367 -20.12 -10.92 4.41
C THR A 367 -18.96 -10.47 5.29
N ALA A 368 -17.76 -10.99 4.98
CA ALA A 368 -16.52 -10.52 5.61
C ALA A 368 -16.29 -9.03 5.38
N THR A 369 -16.76 -8.50 4.26
CA THR A 369 -16.66 -7.05 3.98
C THR A 369 -17.49 -6.25 5.00
N ASP A 370 -18.71 -6.71 5.29
CA ASP A 370 -19.55 -6.06 6.31
C ASP A 370 -18.83 -6.07 7.66
N LEU A 371 -18.19 -7.17 7.98
CA LEU A 371 -17.43 -7.32 9.22
C LEU A 371 -16.25 -6.35 9.27
N VAL A 372 -15.46 -6.27 8.19
CA VAL A 372 -14.27 -5.38 8.22
C VAL A 372 -14.68 -3.91 8.30
N LEU A 373 -15.79 -3.51 7.65
CA LEU A 373 -16.28 -2.14 7.75
C LEU A 373 -16.72 -1.83 9.18
N THR A 374 -17.36 -2.79 9.85
CA THR A 374 -17.77 -2.67 11.25
C THR A 374 -16.56 -2.54 12.19
N VAL A 375 -15.57 -3.42 12.01
CA VAL A 375 -14.32 -3.39 12.78
C VAL A 375 -13.60 -2.06 12.57
N THR A 376 -13.58 -1.58 11.35
CA THR A 376 -12.91 -0.31 10.99
C THR A 376 -13.54 0.86 11.75
N GLN A 377 -14.87 0.93 11.79
CA GLN A 377 -15.58 1.96 12.52
C GLN A 377 -15.29 1.89 14.03
N ILE A 378 -15.35 0.69 14.61
CA ILE A 378 -15.12 0.49 16.04
C ILE A 378 -13.70 0.90 16.43
N LEU A 379 -12.70 0.44 15.68
CA LEU A 379 -11.30 0.69 16.01
C LEU A 379 -10.90 2.15 15.78
N ARG A 380 -11.41 2.77 14.71
CA ARG A 380 -11.15 4.20 14.48
C ARG A 380 -11.69 5.04 15.65
N LYS A 381 -12.87 4.71 16.12
CA LYS A 381 -13.47 5.37 17.28
C LYS A 381 -12.69 5.14 18.57
N HIS A 382 -12.19 3.91 18.78
CA HIS A 382 -11.39 3.55 19.96
C HIS A 382 -10.05 4.29 19.98
N GLY A 383 -9.44 4.48 18.81
CA GLY A 383 -8.12 5.11 18.68
C GLY A 383 -6.98 4.11 18.83
N VAL A 384 -6.44 3.65 17.71
CA VAL A 384 -5.43 2.59 17.69
C VAL A 384 -4.14 2.99 16.93
N VAL A 385 -3.98 4.27 16.65
CA VAL A 385 -2.79 4.75 15.93
C VAL A 385 -1.52 4.40 16.72
N GLY A 386 -0.57 3.76 16.07
CA GLY A 386 0.68 3.33 16.68
C GLY A 386 0.58 2.05 17.50
N LYS A 387 -0.59 1.41 17.52
CA LYS A 387 -0.83 0.19 18.27
C LYS A 387 -1.02 -1.01 17.33
N PHE A 388 -0.78 -2.21 17.85
CA PHE A 388 -1.21 -3.45 17.23
C PHE A 388 -2.63 -3.76 17.70
N VAL A 389 -3.41 -4.45 16.84
CA VAL A 389 -4.68 -5.06 17.22
C VAL A 389 -4.50 -6.56 17.05
N GLU A 390 -4.89 -7.35 18.05
CA GLU A 390 -4.77 -8.79 17.99
C GLU A 390 -6.14 -9.42 18.23
N PHE A 391 -6.58 -10.25 17.29
CA PHE A 391 -7.92 -10.84 17.30
C PHE A 391 -7.87 -12.20 17.96
N TYR A 392 -8.87 -12.49 18.78
CA TYR A 392 -8.96 -13.76 19.52
C TYR A 392 -10.43 -14.08 19.83
N GLY A 393 -10.66 -15.18 20.49
CA GLY A 393 -11.99 -15.59 20.93
C GLY A 393 -12.56 -16.72 20.10
N GLU A 394 -13.70 -17.26 20.52
CA GLU A 394 -14.34 -18.42 19.89
C GLU A 394 -14.83 -18.14 18.47
N GLY A 395 -15.12 -16.88 18.14
CA GLY A 395 -15.55 -16.48 16.82
C GLY A 395 -14.49 -16.69 15.76
N MET A 396 -13.22 -16.79 16.16
CA MET A 396 -12.09 -17.02 15.26
C MET A 396 -12.25 -18.33 14.48
N ALA A 397 -12.78 -19.36 15.13
CA ALA A 397 -12.99 -20.66 14.47
C ALA A 397 -14.11 -20.62 13.42
N ARG A 398 -14.91 -19.55 13.39
CA ARG A 398 -15.99 -19.34 12.43
C ARG A 398 -15.61 -18.47 11.25
N LEU A 399 -14.37 -17.96 11.23
CA LEU A 399 -13.86 -17.12 10.15
C LEU A 399 -12.82 -17.89 9.36
N SER A 400 -13.01 -17.95 8.04
CA SER A 400 -12.00 -18.53 7.15
C SER A 400 -10.74 -17.67 7.19
N LEU A 401 -9.63 -18.20 6.71
CA LEU A 401 -8.41 -17.41 6.61
C LEU A 401 -8.62 -16.19 5.70
N ALA A 402 -9.37 -16.37 4.61
CA ALA A 402 -9.68 -15.25 3.70
C ALA A 402 -10.49 -14.15 4.41
N ASP A 403 -11.40 -14.50 5.31
CA ASP A 403 -12.14 -13.54 6.12
C ASP A 403 -11.19 -12.75 7.02
N ARG A 404 -10.24 -13.44 7.66
CA ARG A 404 -9.23 -12.79 8.53
C ARG A 404 -8.34 -11.86 7.73
N ALA A 405 -7.91 -12.29 6.54
CA ALA A 405 -7.09 -11.47 5.66
C ALA A 405 -7.84 -10.19 5.23
N THR A 406 -9.14 -10.29 4.98
CA THR A 406 -9.99 -9.15 4.67
C THR A 406 -9.95 -8.11 5.81
N ILE A 407 -10.07 -8.58 7.06
CA ILE A 407 -10.00 -7.70 8.24
C ILE A 407 -8.59 -7.09 8.39
N ALA A 408 -7.57 -7.91 8.27
CA ALA A 408 -6.18 -7.47 8.39
C ALA A 408 -5.81 -6.44 7.33
N ASN A 409 -6.35 -6.58 6.11
CA ASN A 409 -6.09 -5.67 5.00
C ASN A 409 -6.38 -4.21 5.36
N MET A 410 -7.48 -3.96 6.05
CA MET A 410 -7.92 -2.59 6.34
C MET A 410 -7.31 -2.01 7.62
N SER A 411 -6.21 -2.60 8.14
CA SER A 411 -5.52 -2.03 9.31
C SER A 411 -5.18 -0.54 9.14
N PRO A 412 -4.66 -0.08 8.00
CA PRO A 412 -4.43 1.35 7.82
C PRO A 412 -5.71 2.18 7.93
N GLU A 413 -6.83 1.65 7.44
CA GLU A 413 -8.09 2.38 7.46
C GLU A 413 -8.65 2.51 8.87
N TYR A 414 -8.47 1.50 9.71
CA TYR A 414 -8.86 1.66 11.13
C TYR A 414 -7.76 2.30 11.99
N GLY A 415 -6.60 2.55 11.42
CA GLY A 415 -5.54 3.34 12.05
C GLY A 415 -4.47 2.55 12.81
N ALA A 416 -4.57 1.23 12.83
CA ALA A 416 -3.60 0.38 13.54
C ALA A 416 -2.35 0.15 12.70
N THR A 417 -1.24 -0.16 13.37
CA THR A 417 -0.04 -0.63 12.69
C THR A 417 -0.32 -1.96 11.99
N MET A 418 -1.04 -2.85 12.66
CA MET A 418 -1.51 -4.11 12.06
C MET A 418 -2.70 -4.68 12.82
N GLY A 419 -3.43 -5.59 12.15
CA GLY A 419 -4.49 -6.39 12.76
C GLY A 419 -4.13 -7.87 12.64
N PHE A 420 -3.66 -8.47 13.71
CA PHE A 420 -2.96 -9.75 13.71
C PHE A 420 -3.89 -10.89 14.14
N PHE A 421 -3.80 -12.00 13.40
CA PHE A 421 -4.54 -13.24 13.67
C PHE A 421 -3.53 -14.36 13.89
N PRO A 422 -3.37 -14.87 15.11
CA PRO A 422 -2.42 -15.97 15.35
C PRO A 422 -2.75 -17.20 14.50
N VAL A 423 -1.73 -17.98 14.17
CA VAL A 423 -1.87 -19.20 13.37
C VAL A 423 -2.66 -20.26 14.15
N ASP A 424 -3.61 -20.89 13.48
CA ASP A 424 -4.38 -22.01 14.01
C ASP A 424 -4.58 -23.07 12.91
N HIS A 425 -5.42 -24.06 13.16
CA HIS A 425 -5.65 -25.16 12.20
C HIS A 425 -6.23 -24.66 10.87
N LEU A 426 -7.05 -23.59 10.89
CA LEU A 426 -7.61 -23.01 9.64
C LEU A 426 -6.51 -22.39 8.80
N THR A 427 -5.50 -21.79 9.44
CA THR A 427 -4.32 -21.28 8.74
C THR A 427 -3.58 -22.40 8.03
N LEU A 428 -3.39 -23.55 8.69
CA LEU A 428 -2.69 -24.68 8.09
C LEU A 428 -3.48 -25.24 6.89
N GLN A 429 -4.81 -25.28 6.98
CA GLN A 429 -5.66 -25.70 5.86
C GLN A 429 -5.48 -24.77 4.66
N TYR A 430 -5.43 -23.46 4.89
CA TYR A 430 -5.22 -22.48 3.84
C TYR A 430 -3.84 -22.63 3.18
N LEU A 431 -2.82 -22.91 3.98
CA LEU A 431 -1.46 -23.13 3.44
C LEU A 431 -1.45 -24.34 2.50
N ARG A 432 -2.18 -25.42 2.85
CA ARG A 432 -2.33 -26.59 1.97
C ARG A 432 -3.10 -26.25 0.71
N LEU A 433 -4.21 -25.52 0.85
CA LEU A 433 -5.03 -25.10 -0.30
C LEU A 433 -4.20 -24.31 -1.30
N THR A 434 -3.34 -23.40 -0.81
CA THR A 434 -2.56 -22.51 -1.68
C THR A 434 -1.25 -23.14 -2.19
N GLY A 435 -1.06 -24.44 -1.92
CA GLY A 435 0.02 -25.21 -2.53
C GLY A 435 1.30 -25.32 -1.74
N ARG A 436 1.30 -24.88 -0.48
CA ARG A 436 2.45 -25.13 0.41
C ARG A 436 2.52 -26.63 0.68
N SER A 437 3.73 -27.20 0.64
CA SER A 437 3.91 -28.65 0.76
C SER A 437 3.56 -29.15 2.16
N ASP A 438 3.19 -30.43 2.26
CA ASP A 438 2.91 -31.05 3.55
C ASP A 438 4.12 -30.98 4.49
N GLU A 439 5.34 -31.12 3.97
CA GLU A 439 6.56 -31.00 4.76
C GLU A 439 6.72 -29.58 5.32
N THR A 440 6.48 -28.58 4.49
CA THR A 440 6.53 -27.17 4.93
C THR A 440 5.48 -26.88 5.99
N VAL A 441 4.24 -27.35 5.79
CA VAL A 441 3.15 -27.14 6.75
C VAL A 441 3.47 -27.83 8.07
N SER A 442 4.04 -29.05 8.02
CA SER A 442 4.46 -29.78 9.22
C SER A 442 5.54 -29.02 9.99
N MET A 443 6.52 -28.45 9.28
CA MET A 443 7.60 -27.63 9.88
C MET A 443 6.99 -26.39 10.55
N ILE A 444 6.08 -25.71 9.86
CA ILE A 444 5.40 -24.50 10.37
C ILE A 444 4.68 -24.80 11.68
N GLU A 445 3.87 -25.87 11.68
CA GLU A 445 3.10 -26.25 12.86
C GLU A 445 4.04 -26.62 14.02
N ALA A 446 5.07 -27.44 13.75
CA ALA A 446 6.01 -27.89 14.78
C ALA A 446 6.75 -26.68 15.40
N TYR A 447 7.21 -25.74 14.58
CA TYR A 447 7.91 -24.55 15.06
C TYR A 447 6.99 -23.69 15.92
N LEU A 448 5.78 -23.39 15.42
CA LEU A 448 4.88 -22.47 16.12
C LEU A 448 4.39 -23.07 17.45
N ARG A 449 4.15 -24.39 17.49
CA ARG A 449 3.81 -25.06 18.75
C ARG A 449 4.97 -25.02 19.73
N ALA A 450 6.20 -25.27 19.25
CA ALA A 450 7.40 -25.27 20.09
C ALA A 450 7.65 -23.87 20.71
N ASN A 451 7.35 -22.81 20.00
CA ASN A 451 7.57 -21.44 20.49
C ASN A 451 6.29 -20.80 21.06
N LYS A 452 5.25 -21.62 21.28
CA LYS A 452 3.99 -21.14 21.89
C LYS A 452 3.31 -20.04 21.07
N MET A 453 3.39 -20.14 19.75
CA MET A 453 2.80 -19.18 18.81
C MET A 453 1.61 -19.77 18.04
N PHE A 454 1.21 -20.99 18.33
CA PHE A 454 0.09 -21.69 17.68
C PHE A 454 -1.11 -21.69 18.62
N VAL A 455 -2.31 -21.38 18.09
CA VAL A 455 -3.55 -21.42 18.85
C VAL A 455 -4.25 -22.75 18.58
N ASP A 456 -4.40 -23.56 19.62
CA ASP A 456 -5.11 -24.85 19.54
C ASP A 456 -6.36 -24.76 20.43
N TYR A 457 -7.54 -24.73 19.78
CA TYR A 457 -8.79 -24.57 20.52
C TYR A 457 -9.18 -25.81 21.32
N SER A 458 -8.52 -26.95 21.11
CA SER A 458 -8.74 -28.17 21.90
C SER A 458 -8.01 -28.14 23.26
N GLU A 459 -7.10 -27.15 23.44
CA GLU A 459 -6.34 -26.98 24.67
C GLU A 459 -6.91 -25.79 25.46
N PRO A 460 -6.68 -25.72 26.78
CA PRO A 460 -7.04 -24.52 27.55
C PRO A 460 -6.35 -23.28 26.95
N GLN A 461 -7.13 -22.20 26.80
CA GLN A 461 -6.60 -20.98 26.21
C GLN A 461 -5.66 -20.28 27.17
N ARG A 462 -4.56 -19.75 26.62
CA ARG A 462 -3.57 -19.00 27.40
C ARG A 462 -4.14 -17.66 27.85
N GLU A 463 -3.74 -17.24 29.04
CA GLU A 463 -4.10 -15.92 29.55
C GLU A 463 -3.14 -14.88 28.99
N ILE A 464 -3.54 -14.22 27.90
CA ILE A 464 -2.73 -13.22 27.23
C ILE A 464 -3.08 -11.83 27.76
N ALA A 465 -2.06 -11.02 28.07
CA ALA A 465 -2.26 -9.65 28.52
C ALA A 465 -2.37 -8.71 27.31
N TYR A 466 -3.33 -7.80 27.35
CA TYR A 466 -3.49 -6.76 26.32
C TYR A 466 -3.53 -5.38 26.99
N THR A 467 -3.21 -4.35 26.22
CA THR A 467 -3.23 -2.96 26.70
C THR A 467 -4.67 -2.51 26.97
N SER A 468 -5.59 -2.88 26.08
CA SER A 468 -7.02 -2.62 26.26
C SER A 468 -7.80 -3.72 25.55
N TYR A 469 -9.10 -3.79 25.80
CA TYR A 469 -9.95 -4.89 25.35
C TYR A 469 -11.19 -4.35 24.66
N LEU A 470 -11.51 -4.95 23.50
CA LEU A 470 -12.75 -4.73 22.76
C LEU A 470 -13.39 -6.09 22.48
N GLN A 471 -14.69 -6.09 22.25
CA GLN A 471 -15.43 -7.32 21.93
C GLN A 471 -16.50 -7.03 20.89
N LEU A 472 -16.70 -7.98 19.98
CA LEU A 472 -17.76 -7.93 18.98
C LEU A 472 -18.38 -9.31 18.82
N ASP A 473 -19.71 -9.38 18.97
CA ASP A 473 -20.46 -10.57 18.60
C ASP A 473 -20.69 -10.50 17.08
N LEU A 474 -20.21 -11.50 16.35
CA LEU A 474 -20.33 -11.54 14.90
C LEU A 474 -21.82 -11.51 14.46
N ALA A 475 -22.74 -11.99 15.30
CA ALA A 475 -24.17 -11.93 15.01
C ALA A 475 -24.71 -10.50 14.97
N ASP A 476 -24.02 -9.53 15.53
CA ASP A 476 -24.43 -8.12 15.53
C ASP A 476 -24.00 -7.36 14.27
N VAL A 477 -23.20 -7.98 13.40
CA VAL A 477 -22.74 -7.34 12.16
C VAL A 477 -23.88 -7.29 11.16
N GLU A 478 -24.12 -6.13 10.55
CA GLU A 478 -25.18 -5.89 9.56
C GLU A 478 -24.57 -5.64 8.17
N PRO A 479 -25.28 -5.96 7.09
CA PRO A 479 -24.86 -5.54 5.75
C PRO A 479 -24.65 -4.03 5.71
N SER A 480 -23.50 -3.61 5.20
CA SER A 480 -23.06 -2.23 5.32
C SER A 480 -22.31 -1.76 4.08
N VAL A 481 -22.27 -0.44 3.93
CA VAL A 481 -21.32 0.25 3.05
C VAL A 481 -20.53 1.24 3.91
N ALA A 482 -19.51 1.86 3.34
CA ALA A 482 -18.80 2.95 4.01
C ALA A 482 -18.61 4.11 3.02
N GLY A 483 -18.94 5.30 3.47
CA GLY A 483 -18.82 6.50 2.64
C GLY A 483 -19.68 7.66 3.14
N PRO A 484 -19.77 8.71 2.37
CA PRO A 484 -19.37 8.86 0.94
C PRO A 484 -17.91 9.25 0.70
N LYS A 485 -17.11 9.51 1.75
CA LYS A 485 -15.76 10.06 1.55
C LYS A 485 -14.67 9.42 2.44
N ARG A 486 -15.05 8.57 3.41
CA ARG A 486 -14.05 7.96 4.31
C ARG A 486 -14.37 6.48 4.56
N PRO A 487 -13.35 5.63 4.70
CA PRO A 487 -13.58 4.18 4.89
C PRO A 487 -14.18 3.81 6.25
N HIS A 488 -14.02 4.66 7.25
CA HIS A 488 -14.56 4.38 8.60
C HIS A 488 -15.96 4.97 8.82
N ASP A 489 -16.53 5.63 7.83
CA ASP A 489 -17.90 6.15 7.91
C ASP A 489 -18.89 5.06 7.45
N ARG A 490 -19.03 4.01 8.26
CA ARG A 490 -19.90 2.87 7.98
C ARG A 490 -21.37 3.27 8.10
N VAL A 491 -22.20 2.80 7.14
CA VAL A 491 -23.63 2.99 7.09
C VAL A 491 -24.28 1.63 6.82
N PRO A 492 -25.15 1.11 7.71
CA PRO A 492 -25.92 -0.07 7.36
C PRO A 492 -26.77 0.17 6.10
N UNK A 493 -26.77 -0.82 5.34
CA UNK A 493 -27.40 -0.76 4.23
C UNK A 493 -28.70 -0.32 4.32
N LYS A 494 -29.52 -0.70 5.34
CA LYS A 494 -30.91 -0.28 5.65
C LYS A 494 -31.05 1.24 5.90
N ASP A 495 -30.00 1.89 6.36
CA ASP A 495 -30.00 3.32 6.69
C ASP A 495 -29.40 4.18 5.58
N LEU A 496 -28.89 3.59 4.49
CA LEU A 496 -28.14 4.33 3.48
C LEU A 496 -28.98 5.42 2.81
N LYS A 497 -30.23 5.13 2.49
CA LYS A 497 -31.09 6.13 1.82
C LYS A 497 -31.25 7.39 2.68
N ALA A 498 -31.53 7.20 3.98
CA ALA A 498 -31.66 8.32 4.92
C ALA A 498 -30.33 9.07 5.09
N ASP A 499 -29.23 8.33 5.21
CA ASP A 499 -27.87 8.91 5.31
C ASP A 499 -27.52 9.71 4.06
N TRP A 500 -27.86 9.17 2.88
CA TRP A 500 -27.62 9.87 1.60
C TRP A 500 -28.37 11.22 1.55
N HIS A 501 -29.65 11.25 1.94
CA HIS A 501 -30.42 12.49 1.97
C HIS A 501 -29.83 13.48 2.98
N ALA A 502 -29.36 13.02 4.13
CA ALA A 502 -28.66 13.87 5.10
C ALA A 502 -27.37 14.45 4.49
N CYS A 503 -26.62 13.65 3.72
CA CYS A 503 -25.41 14.12 3.05
C CYS A 503 -25.72 15.22 2.03
N LEU A 504 -26.82 15.15 1.33
CA LEU A 504 -27.21 16.20 0.40
C LEU A 504 -27.50 17.52 1.14
N ASP A 505 -28.12 17.46 2.32
CA ASP A 505 -28.45 18.63 3.15
C ASP A 505 -27.25 19.25 3.86
N ASN A 506 -26.37 18.42 4.41
CA ASN A 506 -25.32 18.86 5.30
C ASN A 506 -24.32 19.78 4.59
N LYS A 507 -23.72 20.69 5.35
CA LYS A 507 -22.62 21.53 4.86
C LYS A 507 -21.52 20.68 4.28
N VAL A 508 -20.79 21.24 3.35
CA VAL A 508 -19.66 20.56 2.73
C VAL A 508 -18.66 20.09 3.80
N GLY A 509 -18.32 18.82 3.75
CA GLY A 509 -17.46 18.13 4.71
C GLY A 509 -17.41 16.65 4.38
N PHE A 510 -17.07 15.82 5.35
CA PHE A 510 -16.95 14.38 5.10
C PHE A 510 -18.31 13.71 4.88
N LYS A 511 -19.37 14.28 5.45
CA LYS A 511 -20.74 13.76 5.32
C LYS A 511 -21.68 14.86 4.81
N GLY A 512 -21.23 15.65 3.83
CA GLY A 512 -22.10 16.70 3.30
C GLY A 512 -21.67 17.28 1.97
N PHE A 513 -22.67 17.60 1.14
CA PHE A 513 -22.49 18.18 -0.19
C PHE A 513 -23.18 19.53 -0.35
N ASN A 514 -24.03 19.93 0.60
CA ASN A 514 -24.74 21.21 0.63
C ASN A 514 -25.49 21.49 -0.67
N VAL A 515 -26.32 20.53 -1.10
CA VAL A 515 -27.14 20.69 -2.31
C VAL A 515 -28.43 21.40 -1.92
N PRO A 516 -28.82 22.54 -2.57
CA PRO A 516 -30.07 23.21 -2.28
C PRO A 516 -31.28 22.28 -2.43
N LYS A 517 -32.25 22.39 -1.55
CA LYS A 517 -33.42 21.51 -1.52
C LYS A 517 -34.13 21.40 -2.90
N GLU A 518 -34.27 22.53 -3.59
CA GLU A 518 -34.91 22.58 -4.90
C GLU A 518 -34.15 21.83 -6.00
N ALA A 519 -32.86 21.56 -5.79
CA ALA A 519 -31.99 20.85 -6.74
C ALA A 519 -31.82 19.37 -6.42
N GLN A 520 -32.23 18.91 -5.23
CA GLN A 520 -31.92 17.55 -4.76
C GLN A 520 -32.62 16.45 -5.56
N ASP A 521 -33.80 16.74 -6.09
CA ASP A 521 -34.59 15.75 -6.85
C ASP A 521 -34.44 15.91 -8.38
N ARG A 522 -33.50 16.74 -8.82
CA ARG A 522 -33.34 17.04 -10.24
C ARG A 522 -32.90 15.80 -11.04
N LEU A 523 -33.58 15.57 -12.16
CA LEU A 523 -33.24 14.54 -13.13
C LEU A 523 -32.60 15.19 -14.35
N VAL A 524 -31.51 14.64 -14.81
CA VAL A 524 -30.78 15.12 -15.99
C VAL A 524 -30.87 14.06 -17.08
N ALA A 525 -31.61 14.37 -18.15
CA ALA A 525 -31.71 13.50 -19.32
C ALA A 525 -30.55 13.74 -20.26
N PHE A 526 -30.02 12.67 -20.85
CA PHE A 526 -28.97 12.77 -21.86
C PHE A 526 -29.06 11.55 -22.79
N SER A 527 -28.30 11.60 -23.86
CA SER A 527 -28.23 10.49 -24.82
C SER A 527 -26.88 9.76 -24.63
N PHE A 528 -26.97 8.48 -24.36
CA PHE A 528 -25.80 7.58 -24.30
C PHE A 528 -25.76 6.79 -25.60
N HIS A 529 -25.00 7.28 -26.59
CA HIS A 529 -24.85 6.64 -27.91
C HIS A 529 -26.22 6.26 -28.51
N GLY A 530 -27.15 7.21 -28.47
CA GLY A 530 -28.51 7.05 -29.02
C GLY A 530 -29.49 6.39 -28.06
N ILE A 531 -29.06 5.95 -26.87
CA ILE A 531 -29.94 5.38 -25.85
C ILE A 531 -30.33 6.47 -24.88
N PRO A 532 -31.66 6.67 -24.63
CA PRO A 532 -32.08 7.63 -23.60
C PRO A 532 -31.52 7.23 -22.24
N ALA A 533 -30.90 8.19 -21.56
CA ALA A 533 -30.26 7.96 -20.26
C ALA A 533 -30.63 9.10 -19.31
N GLU A 534 -30.44 8.85 -18.02
CA GLU A 534 -30.85 9.77 -16.98
C GLU A 534 -29.95 9.66 -15.77
N LEU A 535 -29.54 10.80 -15.22
CA LEU A 535 -28.75 10.86 -13.98
C LEU A 535 -29.49 11.75 -12.96
N LYS A 536 -29.28 11.38 -11.70
CA LYS A 536 -29.71 12.21 -10.55
C LYS A 536 -28.59 12.20 -9.52
N HIS A 537 -28.71 12.99 -8.46
CA HIS A 537 -27.79 12.92 -7.34
C HIS A 537 -27.82 11.50 -6.76
N GLY A 538 -26.67 10.89 -6.60
CA GLY A 538 -26.55 9.51 -6.12
C GLY A 538 -26.57 8.44 -7.21
N SER A 539 -26.71 8.83 -8.48
CA SER A 539 -26.60 7.87 -9.60
C SER A 539 -25.22 7.23 -9.60
N VAL A 540 -25.17 5.91 -9.70
CA VAL A 540 -23.93 5.14 -9.80
C VAL A 540 -23.42 5.26 -11.25
N VAL A 541 -22.22 5.77 -11.42
CA VAL A 541 -21.58 5.87 -12.75
C VAL A 541 -20.34 4.98 -12.86
N ILE A 542 -19.79 4.52 -11.71
CA ILE A 542 -18.71 3.54 -11.65
C ILE A 542 -19.12 2.47 -10.64
N ALA A 543 -19.00 1.20 -11.04
CA ALA A 543 -19.18 0.07 -10.14
C ALA A 543 -18.03 -0.89 -10.37
N ALA A 544 -17.13 -1.02 -9.40
CA ALA A 544 -15.87 -1.73 -9.58
C ALA A 544 -15.67 -2.81 -8.52
N ILE A 545 -15.48 -4.05 -8.99
CA ILE A 545 -14.94 -5.11 -8.14
C ILE A 545 -13.42 -5.03 -8.33
N THR A 546 -12.74 -4.42 -7.36
CA THR A 546 -11.32 -4.09 -7.47
C THR A 546 -10.51 -4.93 -6.49
N SER A 547 -9.21 -5.06 -6.72
CA SER A 547 -8.38 -6.13 -6.17
C SER A 547 -7.97 -5.97 -4.70
N CYS A 548 -8.17 -4.82 -4.09
CA CYS A 548 -7.43 -4.49 -2.86
C CYS A 548 -7.84 -5.30 -1.63
N THR A 549 -9.11 -5.25 -1.21
CA THR A 549 -9.52 -5.85 0.06
C THR A 549 -10.14 -7.23 -0.11
N ASN A 550 -10.94 -7.42 -1.14
CA ASN A 550 -11.96 -8.47 -1.18
C ASN A 550 -11.65 -9.63 -2.11
N THR A 551 -10.84 -9.43 -3.17
CA THR A 551 -10.71 -10.47 -4.20
C THR A 551 -9.91 -11.69 -3.72
N SER A 552 -9.18 -11.59 -2.60
CA SER A 552 -8.54 -12.72 -1.95
C SER A 552 -9.55 -13.68 -1.31
N ASN A 553 -10.82 -13.26 -1.19
CA ASN A 553 -11.86 -14.02 -0.49
C ASN A 553 -12.83 -14.66 -1.51
N PRO A 554 -12.72 -15.97 -1.73
CA PRO A 554 -13.59 -16.63 -2.72
C PRO A 554 -15.08 -16.52 -2.41
N SER A 555 -15.47 -16.45 -1.14
CA SER A 555 -16.87 -16.39 -0.75
C SER A 555 -17.55 -15.14 -1.30
N VAL A 556 -16.90 -13.98 -1.19
CA VAL A 556 -17.52 -12.74 -1.71
C VAL A 556 -17.40 -12.65 -3.23
N MET A 557 -16.36 -13.23 -3.82
CA MET A 557 -16.20 -13.21 -5.28
C MET A 557 -17.21 -14.12 -5.96
N LEU A 558 -17.38 -15.34 -5.47
CA LEU A 558 -18.38 -16.26 -6.00
C LEU A 558 -19.79 -15.78 -5.63
N GLY A 559 -19.95 -15.15 -4.47
CA GLY A 559 -21.20 -14.49 -4.09
C GLY A 559 -21.60 -13.41 -5.09
N ALA A 560 -20.67 -12.60 -5.55
CA ALA A 560 -20.93 -11.58 -6.60
C ALA A 560 -21.38 -12.24 -7.91
N GLY A 561 -20.72 -13.35 -8.27
CA GLY A 561 -21.11 -14.14 -9.46
C GLY A 561 -22.52 -14.69 -9.35
N LEU A 562 -22.92 -15.17 -8.15
CA LEU A 562 -24.27 -15.68 -7.91
C LEU A 562 -25.33 -14.57 -7.97
N VAL A 563 -25.03 -13.37 -7.46
CA VAL A 563 -25.92 -12.21 -7.59
C VAL A 563 -26.12 -11.88 -9.08
N ALA A 564 -25.04 -11.86 -9.84
CA ALA A 564 -25.11 -11.59 -11.28
C ALA A 564 -25.94 -12.67 -12.00
N LYS A 565 -25.77 -13.95 -11.62
CA LYS A 565 -26.52 -15.07 -12.20
C LYS A 565 -28.02 -14.91 -11.93
N LYS A 566 -28.38 -14.68 -10.66
CA LYS A 566 -29.80 -14.53 -10.28
C LYS A 566 -30.43 -13.33 -10.99
N ALA A 567 -29.70 -12.22 -11.10
CA ALA A 567 -30.18 -11.03 -11.82
C ALA A 567 -30.39 -11.33 -13.31
N CYS A 568 -29.46 -12.04 -13.95
CA CYS A 568 -29.59 -12.43 -15.37
C CYS A 568 -30.82 -13.31 -15.59
N GLU A 569 -31.04 -14.28 -14.71
CA GLU A 569 -32.17 -15.22 -14.82
C GLU A 569 -33.51 -14.51 -14.69
N LEU A 570 -33.56 -13.41 -13.94
CA LEU A 570 -34.75 -12.57 -13.79
C LEU A 570 -34.91 -11.52 -14.88
N GLY A 571 -33.87 -11.36 -15.73
CA GLY A 571 -33.92 -10.41 -16.83
C GLY A 571 -33.47 -9.01 -16.49
N LEU A 572 -32.75 -8.82 -15.38
CA LEU A 572 -32.19 -7.51 -15.00
C LEU A 572 -30.89 -7.26 -15.76
N GLU A 573 -30.63 -6.00 -16.09
CA GLU A 573 -29.37 -5.57 -16.72
C GLU A 573 -28.88 -4.28 -16.07
N VAL A 574 -27.56 -4.19 -15.88
CA VAL A 574 -26.92 -2.94 -15.48
C VAL A 574 -27.02 -1.95 -16.64
N LYS A 575 -27.39 -0.72 -16.37
CA LYS A 575 -27.52 0.33 -17.39
C LYS A 575 -26.20 0.52 -18.14
N PRO A 576 -26.26 0.70 -19.47
CA PRO A 576 -25.02 0.70 -20.27
C PRO A 576 -24.09 1.88 -19.99
N TRP A 577 -24.58 2.96 -19.41
CA TRP A 577 -23.76 4.13 -19.11
C TRP A 577 -22.99 3.99 -17.76
N ILE A 578 -23.20 2.91 -17.02
CA ILE A 578 -22.45 2.64 -15.79
C ILE A 578 -21.16 1.90 -16.17
N LYS A 579 -20.02 2.46 -15.80
CA LYS A 579 -18.72 1.84 -16.07
C LYS A 579 -18.46 0.75 -15.03
N THR A 580 -18.61 -0.50 -15.45
CA THR A 580 -18.44 -1.67 -14.59
C THR A 580 -17.12 -2.37 -14.90
N SER A 581 -16.50 -2.96 -13.89
CA SER A 581 -15.21 -3.62 -14.07
C SER A 581 -14.95 -4.68 -13.01
N LEU A 582 -14.12 -5.67 -13.40
CA LEU A 582 -13.63 -6.71 -12.51
C LEU A 582 -12.10 -6.76 -12.64
N ALA A 583 -11.40 -6.45 -11.54
CA ALA A 583 -9.96 -6.49 -11.49
C ALA A 583 -9.51 -7.39 -10.33
N PRO A 584 -9.32 -8.69 -10.58
CA PRO A 584 -8.93 -9.61 -9.50
C PRO A 584 -7.51 -9.36 -9.01
N GLY A 585 -7.26 -9.78 -7.78
CA GLY A 585 -5.93 -9.66 -7.18
C GLY A 585 -4.97 -10.79 -7.55
N SER A 586 -5.44 -11.83 -8.23
CA SER A 586 -4.58 -12.87 -8.81
C SER A 586 -5.36 -13.66 -9.86
N GLY A 587 -4.63 -14.40 -10.67
CA GLY A 587 -5.23 -15.26 -11.70
C GLY A 587 -6.07 -16.41 -11.12
N VAL A 588 -5.89 -16.73 -9.86
CA VAL A 588 -6.69 -17.76 -9.18
C VAL A 588 -8.18 -17.39 -9.23
N VAL A 589 -8.51 -16.12 -9.02
CA VAL A 589 -9.90 -15.64 -9.04
C VAL A 589 -10.53 -15.90 -10.41
N THR A 590 -9.80 -15.60 -11.48
CA THR A 590 -10.24 -15.83 -12.86
C THR A 590 -10.56 -17.32 -13.06
N LYS A 591 -9.69 -18.21 -12.56
CA LYS A 591 -9.85 -19.65 -12.73
C LYS A 591 -11.11 -20.18 -12.07
N TYR A 592 -11.37 -19.82 -10.81
CA TYR A 592 -12.57 -20.36 -10.15
C TYR A 592 -13.85 -19.69 -10.64
N LEU A 593 -13.81 -18.43 -11.07
CA LEU A 593 -15.00 -17.81 -11.68
C LEU A 593 -15.35 -18.46 -13.03
N LEU A 594 -14.35 -18.87 -13.81
CA LEU A 594 -14.55 -19.60 -15.07
C LEU A 594 -15.06 -21.02 -14.79
N LYS A 595 -14.43 -21.76 -13.89
CA LYS A 595 -14.80 -23.12 -13.57
C LYS A 595 -16.23 -23.22 -13.06
N SER A 596 -16.64 -22.27 -12.20
CA SER A 596 -18.00 -22.26 -11.64
C SER A 596 -19.06 -21.85 -12.67
N GLY A 597 -18.67 -21.35 -13.83
CA GLY A 597 -19.58 -20.85 -14.84
C GLY A 597 -20.16 -19.47 -14.54
N LEU A 598 -19.65 -18.79 -13.49
CA LEU A 598 -20.24 -17.52 -13.04
C LEU A 598 -19.71 -16.32 -13.80
N GLN A 599 -18.51 -16.43 -14.43
CA GLN A 599 -17.93 -15.29 -15.14
C GLN A 599 -18.84 -14.80 -16.27
N LYS A 600 -19.53 -15.70 -16.96
CA LYS A 600 -20.43 -15.32 -18.07
C LYS A 600 -21.57 -14.42 -17.60
N TYR A 601 -22.07 -14.63 -16.37
CA TYR A 601 -23.12 -13.79 -15.80
C TYR A 601 -22.56 -12.43 -15.37
N LEU A 602 -21.35 -12.41 -14.82
CA LEU A 602 -20.66 -11.15 -14.52
C LEU A 602 -20.43 -10.36 -15.81
N ASN A 603 -19.99 -11.02 -16.87
CA ASN A 603 -19.78 -10.39 -18.19
C ASN A 603 -21.09 -9.80 -18.72
N PHE A 604 -22.19 -10.55 -18.59
CA PHE A 604 -23.50 -10.05 -19.05
C PHE A 604 -23.87 -8.75 -18.34
N GLN A 605 -23.54 -8.61 -17.05
CA GLN A 605 -23.79 -7.39 -16.30
C GLN A 605 -22.70 -6.32 -16.48
N GLY A 606 -21.72 -6.57 -17.36
CA GLY A 606 -20.68 -5.63 -17.69
C GLY A 606 -19.41 -5.74 -16.84
N PHE A 607 -19.35 -6.68 -15.89
CA PHE A 607 -18.18 -6.90 -15.04
C PHE A 607 -17.18 -7.82 -15.72
N HIS A 608 -16.68 -7.35 -16.87
CA HIS A 608 -15.61 -8.05 -17.60
C HIS A 608 -14.28 -7.86 -16.88
N LEU A 609 -13.41 -8.84 -17.03
CA LEU A 609 -12.03 -8.79 -16.55
C LEU A 609 -11.28 -7.65 -17.26
N VAL A 610 -10.75 -6.70 -16.50
CA VAL A 610 -10.09 -5.51 -17.05
C VAL A 610 -8.58 -5.46 -16.79
N GLY A 611 -8.11 -6.22 -15.82
CA GLY A 611 -6.70 -6.24 -15.43
C GLY A 611 -6.51 -6.94 -14.09
N TYR A 612 -5.26 -7.14 -13.71
CA TYR A 612 -4.87 -7.69 -12.41
C TYR A 612 -4.08 -6.61 -11.68
N GLY A 613 -4.67 -6.03 -10.65
CA GLY A 613 -3.99 -4.98 -9.91
C GLY A 613 -4.96 -3.99 -9.28
N CYS A 614 -4.44 -2.89 -8.78
CA CYS A 614 -5.19 -1.97 -7.92
C CYS A 614 -6.33 -1.22 -8.65
N THR A 615 -6.13 -0.82 -9.88
CA THR A 615 -7.11 -0.17 -10.77
C THR A 615 -7.91 0.96 -10.09
N THR A 616 -9.24 0.81 -10.00
CA THR A 616 -10.16 1.86 -9.53
C THR A 616 -9.82 2.33 -8.10
N CYS A 617 -9.34 1.45 -7.24
CA CYS A 617 -9.03 1.83 -5.85
C CYS A 617 -7.88 2.84 -5.73
N ILE A 618 -6.98 2.91 -6.72
CA ILE A 618 -5.86 3.89 -6.75
C ILE A 618 -6.15 5.06 -7.70
N GLY A 619 -7.34 5.11 -8.30
CA GLY A 619 -7.68 6.16 -9.25
C GLY A 619 -7.38 5.84 -10.69
N ASN A 620 -7.06 4.58 -10.99
CA ASN A 620 -6.84 4.10 -12.36
C ASN A 620 -8.15 3.63 -13.00
N SER A 621 -9.23 4.38 -12.77
CA SER A 621 -10.57 4.05 -13.31
C SER A 621 -10.68 4.26 -14.82
N GLY A 622 -9.75 5.03 -15.41
CA GLY A 622 -9.89 5.47 -16.80
C GLY A 622 -10.93 6.57 -16.95
N GLU A 623 -11.10 7.05 -18.14
CA GLU A 623 -12.05 8.12 -18.42
C GLU A 623 -13.49 7.57 -18.40
N LEU A 624 -14.44 8.42 -18.00
CA LEU A 624 -15.85 8.13 -18.20
C LEU A 624 -16.24 8.50 -19.63
N ASP A 625 -17.29 7.85 -20.14
CA ASP A 625 -17.86 8.24 -21.46
C ASP A 625 -18.15 9.74 -21.46
N GLU A 626 -17.83 10.41 -22.58
CA GLU A 626 -18.00 11.87 -22.69
C GLU A 626 -19.43 12.32 -22.40
N SER A 627 -20.42 11.53 -22.82
CA SER A 627 -21.83 11.87 -22.55
C SER A 627 -22.15 11.87 -21.06
N VAL A 628 -21.61 10.89 -20.32
CA VAL A 628 -21.78 10.79 -18.87
C VAL A 628 -21.02 11.92 -18.18
N ALA A 629 -19.76 12.12 -18.56
CA ALA A 629 -18.92 13.17 -17.97
C ALA A 629 -19.54 14.55 -18.15
N SER A 630 -20.07 14.85 -19.34
CA SER A 630 -20.71 16.12 -19.63
C SER A 630 -22.00 16.29 -18.84
N ALA A 631 -22.81 15.22 -18.72
CA ALA A 631 -24.05 15.28 -17.93
C ALA A 631 -23.75 15.60 -16.46
N ILE A 632 -22.71 15.02 -15.90
CA ILE A 632 -22.28 15.28 -14.50
C ILE A 632 -21.79 16.72 -14.37
N ALA A 633 -20.84 17.11 -15.21
CA ALA A 633 -20.14 18.40 -15.09
C ALA A 633 -21.07 19.58 -15.38
N ASN A 634 -21.88 19.49 -16.43
CA ASN A 634 -22.75 20.58 -16.87
C ASN A 634 -23.92 20.84 -15.90
N ASN A 635 -24.25 19.89 -15.05
CA ASN A 635 -25.45 19.95 -14.20
C ASN A 635 -25.09 19.84 -12.71
N ASP A 636 -23.82 19.81 -12.37
CA ASP A 636 -23.35 19.73 -10.98
C ASP A 636 -23.97 18.54 -10.21
N ILE A 637 -24.05 17.39 -10.87
CA ILE A 637 -24.61 16.17 -10.26
C ILE A 637 -23.58 15.58 -9.29
N ILE A 638 -24.02 15.17 -8.10
CA ILE A 638 -23.23 14.40 -7.16
C ILE A 638 -23.31 12.94 -7.61
N ALA A 639 -22.41 12.55 -8.49
CA ALA A 639 -22.36 11.17 -9.00
C ALA A 639 -21.68 10.26 -8.00
N ALA A 640 -22.07 9.00 -7.99
CA ALA A 640 -21.57 8.00 -7.05
C ALA A 640 -20.73 6.94 -7.75
N ALA A 641 -19.74 6.43 -7.02
CA ALA A 641 -19.02 5.20 -7.34
C ALA A 641 -19.24 4.21 -6.19
N VAL A 642 -19.43 2.94 -6.53
CA VAL A 642 -19.47 1.86 -5.55
C VAL A 642 -18.35 0.88 -5.91
N LEU A 643 -17.49 0.56 -4.95
CA LEU A 643 -16.31 -0.26 -5.21
C LEU A 643 -15.98 -1.17 -4.03
N SER A 644 -15.41 -2.32 -4.33
CA SER A 644 -15.01 -3.28 -3.29
C SER A 644 -13.55 -3.10 -2.86
N GLY A 645 -13.10 -1.85 -2.83
CA GLY A 645 -11.76 -1.48 -2.37
C GLY A 645 -11.71 -1.16 -0.88
N ASN A 646 -10.65 -0.44 -0.48
CA ASN A 646 -10.44 -0.04 0.91
C ASN A 646 -10.39 1.47 1.12
N ARG A 647 -10.33 2.26 0.07
CA ARG A 647 -10.29 3.73 0.17
C ARG A 647 -11.25 4.39 -0.79
N ASN A 648 -11.90 5.44 -0.30
CA ASN A 648 -12.97 6.12 -1.05
C ASN A 648 -12.92 7.63 -0.87
N PHE A 649 -11.73 8.18 -0.67
CA PHE A 649 -11.57 9.63 -0.51
C PHE A 649 -12.07 10.36 -1.76
N GLU A 650 -12.66 11.52 -1.56
CA GLU A 650 -13.15 12.35 -2.67
C GLU A 650 -12.00 12.68 -3.63
N GLY A 651 -12.22 12.40 -4.92
CA GLY A 651 -11.21 12.60 -5.97
C GLY A 651 -10.28 11.44 -6.17
N ARG A 652 -10.30 10.43 -5.29
CA ARG A 652 -9.40 9.28 -5.42
C ARG A 652 -9.86 8.27 -6.48
N VAL A 653 -11.14 7.94 -6.49
CA VAL A 653 -11.68 6.93 -7.42
C VAL A 653 -11.74 7.49 -8.83
N HIS A 654 -12.29 8.68 -8.97
CA HIS A 654 -12.40 9.40 -10.24
C HIS A 654 -12.70 10.86 -9.92
N PRO A 655 -12.16 11.84 -10.67
CA PRO A 655 -12.42 13.26 -10.38
C PRO A 655 -13.90 13.64 -10.38
N LEU A 656 -14.72 12.96 -11.19
CA LEU A 656 -16.14 13.29 -11.34
C LEU A 656 -17.06 12.57 -10.36
N THR A 657 -16.57 11.56 -9.61
CA THR A 657 -17.39 10.91 -8.58
C THR A 657 -17.07 11.50 -7.21
N ARG A 658 -17.98 12.31 -6.72
CA ARG A 658 -17.81 12.99 -5.42
C ARG A 658 -18.26 12.12 -4.25
N ALA A 659 -19.19 11.18 -4.50
CA ALA A 659 -19.68 10.25 -3.48
C ALA A 659 -19.15 8.85 -3.79
N ASN A 660 -18.35 8.28 -2.90
CA ASN A 660 -17.71 7.00 -3.13
C ASN A 660 -17.99 6.06 -1.96
N TYR A 661 -18.56 4.89 -2.27
CA TYR A 661 -18.98 3.94 -1.24
C TYR A 661 -18.22 2.63 -1.38
N LEU A 662 -17.59 2.20 -0.27
CA LEU A 662 -16.98 0.87 -0.16
C LEU A 662 -18.08 -0.14 0.15
N ALA A 663 -18.06 -1.25 -0.55
CA ALA A 663 -19.09 -2.30 -0.40
C ALA A 663 -18.50 -3.66 -0.75
N SER A 664 -19.16 -4.72 -0.31
CA SER A 664 -18.77 -6.08 -0.71
C SER A 664 -18.95 -6.26 -2.23
N PRO A 665 -18.19 -7.16 -2.86
CA PRO A 665 -18.41 -7.46 -4.28
C PRO A 665 -19.87 -7.78 -4.64
N PRO A 666 -20.60 -8.61 -3.87
CA PRO A 666 -22.04 -8.80 -4.19
C PRO A 666 -22.84 -7.50 -4.13
N LEU A 667 -22.56 -6.62 -3.15
CA LEU A 667 -23.26 -5.34 -3.06
C LEU A 667 -22.87 -4.39 -4.20
N VAL A 668 -21.64 -4.45 -4.69
CA VAL A 668 -21.23 -3.67 -5.88
C VAL A 668 -22.13 -4.04 -7.06
N VAL A 669 -22.35 -5.34 -7.28
CA VAL A 669 -23.27 -5.78 -8.37
C VAL A 669 -24.68 -5.29 -8.11
N ALA A 670 -25.18 -5.39 -6.87
CA ALA A 670 -26.54 -4.96 -6.52
C ALA A 670 -26.73 -3.46 -6.75
N TYR A 671 -25.78 -2.62 -6.32
CA TYR A 671 -25.88 -1.17 -6.54
C TYR A 671 -25.72 -0.80 -8.02
N ALA A 672 -24.94 -1.54 -8.78
CA ALA A 672 -24.87 -1.35 -10.24
C ALA A 672 -26.21 -1.63 -10.90
N LEU A 673 -26.88 -2.71 -10.48
CA LEU A 673 -28.22 -3.06 -10.99
C LEU A 673 -29.26 -1.99 -10.62
N ALA A 674 -29.21 -1.49 -9.39
CA ALA A 674 -30.10 -0.42 -8.93
C ALA A 674 -29.81 0.90 -9.64
N GLY A 675 -28.55 1.15 -9.98
CA GLY A 675 -28.11 2.36 -10.65
C GLY A 675 -28.03 3.59 -9.75
N THR A 676 -28.24 3.44 -8.45
CA THR A 676 -28.27 4.57 -7.51
C THR A 676 -27.96 4.09 -6.09
N VAL A 677 -27.35 4.98 -5.30
CA VAL A 677 -27.19 4.76 -3.85
C VAL A 677 -28.42 5.29 -3.09
N ASP A 678 -29.28 6.03 -3.75
CA ASP A 678 -30.53 6.58 -3.19
C ASP A 678 -31.64 5.53 -3.30
N ILE A 679 -31.47 4.42 -2.59
CA ILE A 679 -32.42 3.31 -2.62
C ILE A 679 -32.45 2.60 -1.25
N ASP A 680 -33.66 2.22 -0.85
CA ASP A 680 -33.89 1.36 0.31
C ASP A 680 -34.19 -0.05 -0.19
N PHE A 681 -33.20 -0.95 -0.11
CA PHE A 681 -33.31 -2.31 -0.65
C PHE A 681 -34.41 -3.15 0.03
N ASP A 682 -34.83 -2.78 1.23
CA ASP A 682 -35.89 -3.50 1.93
C ASP A 682 -37.27 -3.14 1.41
N LYS A 683 -37.43 -1.94 0.85
CA LYS A 683 -38.75 -1.37 0.48
C LYS A 683 -38.90 -1.15 -1.02
N GLU A 684 -37.80 -0.90 -1.73
CA GLU A 684 -37.87 -0.51 -3.15
C GLU A 684 -37.36 -1.61 -4.04
N SER A 685 -37.97 -1.76 -5.20
CA SER A 685 -37.53 -2.72 -6.20
C SER A 685 -36.25 -2.23 -6.88
N ILE A 686 -35.37 -3.17 -7.22
CA ILE A 686 -34.14 -2.90 -7.97
C ILE A 686 -34.48 -2.68 -9.45
N GLY A 687 -35.52 -3.33 -9.95
CA GLY A 687 -35.91 -3.26 -11.35
C GLY A 687 -37.14 -4.14 -11.61
N THR A 688 -37.40 -4.38 -12.87
CA THR A 688 -38.56 -5.16 -13.33
C THR A 688 -38.04 -6.37 -14.11
N SER A 689 -38.57 -7.55 -13.81
CA SER A 689 -38.21 -8.78 -14.50
C SER A 689 -38.76 -8.80 -15.92
N LYS A 690 -38.30 -9.75 -16.72
CA LYS A 690 -38.82 -9.98 -18.08
C LYS A 690 -40.32 -10.35 -18.07
N ASP A 691 -40.86 -10.81 -16.93
CA ASP A 691 -42.28 -11.10 -16.75
C ASP A 691 -43.08 -9.89 -16.18
N GLU A 692 -42.46 -8.71 -16.21
CA GLU A 692 -43.04 -7.44 -15.74
C GLU A 692 -43.33 -7.42 -14.22
N LYS A 693 -42.64 -8.28 -13.44
CA LYS A 693 -42.77 -8.31 -11.98
C LYS A 693 -41.62 -7.49 -11.36
N LYS A 694 -41.93 -6.82 -10.26
CA LYS A 694 -40.89 -6.08 -9.51
C LYS A 694 -39.90 -7.06 -8.88
N VAL A 695 -38.62 -6.77 -9.02
CA VAL A 695 -37.50 -7.57 -8.45
C VAL A 695 -36.93 -6.80 -7.30
N TYR A 696 -36.81 -7.45 -6.16
CA TYR A 696 -36.25 -6.87 -4.94
C TYR A 696 -34.89 -7.47 -4.64
N PHE A 697 -34.13 -6.82 -3.77
CA PHE A 697 -32.80 -7.24 -3.35
C PHE A 697 -32.79 -8.71 -2.90
N LYS A 698 -33.76 -9.11 -2.09
CA LYS A 698 -33.88 -10.49 -1.60
C LYS A 698 -34.01 -11.54 -2.70
N ASP A 699 -34.53 -11.15 -3.87
CA ASP A 699 -34.73 -12.07 -5.00
C ASP A 699 -33.41 -12.42 -5.71
N ILE A 700 -32.37 -11.60 -5.55
CA ILE A 700 -31.08 -11.80 -6.19
C ILE A 700 -29.95 -12.17 -5.20
N TRP A 701 -30.24 -12.19 -3.90
CA TRP A 701 -29.19 -12.44 -2.88
C TRP A 701 -29.07 -13.92 -2.62
N PRO A 702 -27.86 -14.50 -2.75
CA PRO A 702 -27.66 -15.96 -2.50
C PRO A 702 -27.61 -16.27 -1.02
N SER A 703 -27.96 -17.50 -0.66
CA SER A 703 -27.81 -17.99 0.71
C SER A 703 -26.35 -18.34 1.00
N ASN A 704 -26.02 -18.40 2.28
CA ASN A 704 -24.67 -18.80 2.69
C ASN A 704 -24.36 -20.25 2.25
N GLU A 705 -25.36 -21.12 2.24
CA GLU A 705 -25.20 -22.52 1.76
C GLU A 705 -24.87 -22.55 0.27
N GLU A 706 -25.58 -21.77 -0.55
CA GLU A 706 -25.29 -21.68 -1.99
C GLU A 706 -23.85 -21.24 -2.23
N ILE A 707 -23.40 -20.21 -1.49
CA ILE A 707 -22.03 -19.70 -1.62
C ILE A 707 -21.03 -20.78 -1.21
N ALA A 708 -21.23 -21.41 -0.05
CA ALA A 708 -20.32 -22.45 0.46
C ALA A 708 -20.18 -23.62 -0.50
N GLU A 709 -21.28 -24.08 -1.10
CA GLU A 709 -21.26 -25.18 -2.09
C GLU A 709 -20.43 -24.81 -3.32
N VAL A 710 -20.60 -23.60 -3.83
CA VAL A 710 -19.85 -23.12 -5.02
C VAL A 710 -18.37 -22.98 -4.68
N VAL A 711 -18.03 -22.46 -3.51
CA VAL A 711 -16.64 -22.33 -3.06
C VAL A 711 -16.01 -23.72 -2.96
N GLN A 712 -16.65 -24.65 -2.28
CA GLN A 712 -16.09 -25.99 -2.09
C GLN A 712 -15.87 -26.73 -3.42
N ALA A 713 -16.78 -26.57 -4.36
CA ALA A 713 -16.70 -27.26 -5.66
C ALA A 713 -15.67 -26.66 -6.61
N ASN A 714 -15.29 -25.39 -6.45
CA ASN A 714 -14.60 -24.64 -7.51
C ASN A 714 -13.24 -24.05 -7.11
N VAL A 715 -12.94 -23.90 -5.82
CA VAL A 715 -11.66 -23.34 -5.38
C VAL A 715 -10.73 -24.49 -5.03
N LEU A 716 -9.75 -24.75 -5.89
CA LEU A 716 -8.93 -25.98 -5.86
C LEU A 716 -7.44 -25.66 -5.81
N PRO A 717 -6.63 -26.52 -5.16
CA PRO A 717 -5.18 -26.28 -5.01
C PRO A 717 -4.43 -26.09 -6.34
N ASP A 718 -4.80 -26.83 -7.37
CA ASP A 718 -4.14 -26.73 -8.69
C ASP A 718 -4.25 -25.34 -9.29
N MET A 719 -5.28 -24.58 -8.94
CA MET A 719 -5.48 -23.22 -9.43
C MET A 719 -4.36 -22.28 -8.92
N PHE A 720 -4.01 -22.45 -7.65
CA PHE A 720 -2.94 -21.67 -7.03
C PHE A 720 -1.58 -22.04 -7.65
N LYS A 721 -1.29 -23.32 -7.73
CA LYS A 721 -0.03 -23.83 -8.26
C LYS A 721 0.20 -23.36 -9.71
N SER A 722 -0.78 -23.60 -10.58
CA SER A 722 -0.64 -23.26 -12.01
C SER A 722 -0.57 -21.74 -12.23
N THR A 723 -1.29 -20.95 -11.44
CA THR A 723 -1.25 -19.50 -11.54
C THR A 723 0.15 -18.97 -11.24
N TYR A 724 0.76 -19.41 -10.14
CA TYR A 724 2.06 -18.87 -9.75
C TYR A 724 3.22 -19.45 -10.57
N GLU A 725 3.09 -20.66 -11.08
CA GLU A 725 4.03 -21.19 -12.09
C GLU A 725 4.03 -20.33 -13.36
N ALA A 726 2.85 -19.91 -13.82
CA ALA A 726 2.73 -19.04 -14.98
C ALA A 726 3.31 -17.65 -14.72
N SER A 727 3.06 -17.11 -13.52
CA SER A 727 3.61 -15.79 -13.10
C SER A 727 5.14 -15.80 -13.12
N THR A 728 5.76 -16.90 -12.72
CA THR A 728 7.22 -17.01 -12.70
C THR A 728 7.84 -16.95 -14.10
N ARG A 729 7.10 -17.39 -15.12
CA ARG A 729 7.60 -17.35 -16.51
C ARG A 729 7.49 -15.96 -17.12
N GLY A 730 6.66 -15.08 -16.55
CA GLY A 730 6.43 -13.73 -17.06
C GLY A 730 5.66 -13.75 -18.37
N ASN A 731 5.37 -12.56 -18.90
CA ASN A 731 4.70 -12.43 -20.19
C ASN A 731 5.73 -12.10 -21.30
N PRO A 732 5.40 -12.34 -22.58
CA PRO A 732 6.35 -12.12 -23.66
C PRO A 732 6.86 -10.67 -23.75
N MET A 733 6.02 -9.68 -23.51
CA MET A 733 6.42 -8.27 -23.56
C MET A 733 7.47 -7.95 -22.50
N TRP A 734 7.27 -8.43 -21.27
CA TRP A 734 8.23 -8.26 -20.18
C TRP A 734 9.55 -8.98 -20.50
N ASN A 735 9.45 -10.21 -20.99
CA ASN A 735 10.63 -11.03 -21.24
C ASN A 735 11.54 -10.46 -22.34
N GLN A 736 10.98 -9.68 -23.27
CA GLN A 736 11.72 -9.03 -24.35
C GLN A 736 12.42 -7.75 -23.92
N LEU A 737 12.13 -7.22 -22.73
CA LEU A 737 12.79 -6.02 -22.23
C LEU A 737 14.26 -6.26 -22.00
N SER A 738 15.09 -5.33 -22.50
CA SER A 738 16.53 -5.31 -22.25
C SER A 738 16.80 -4.50 -20.97
N ALA A 739 17.65 -5.02 -20.10
CA ALA A 739 18.02 -4.34 -18.85
C ALA A 739 19.51 -4.40 -18.65
N PRO A 740 20.16 -3.27 -18.33
CA PRO A 740 21.59 -3.29 -17.97
C PRO A 740 21.82 -4.00 -16.64
N SER A 741 23.02 -4.56 -16.49
CA SER A 741 23.42 -5.27 -15.27
C SER A 741 24.58 -4.60 -14.54
N SER A 742 24.94 -3.40 -14.93
CA SER A 742 26.05 -2.65 -14.31
C SER A 742 25.71 -2.26 -12.85
N THR A 743 26.73 -2.18 -12.01
CA THR A 743 26.61 -1.78 -10.61
C THR A 743 26.05 -0.36 -10.50
N LEU A 744 26.62 0.58 -11.27
CA LEU A 744 26.13 1.97 -11.30
C LEU A 744 25.11 2.13 -12.42
N TYR A 745 24.00 2.77 -12.12
CA TYR A 745 22.96 3.05 -13.12
C TYR A 745 23.42 4.20 -14.03
N SER A 746 23.22 4.03 -15.33
CA SER A 746 23.56 5.06 -16.33
C SER A 746 22.33 5.98 -16.49
N TRP A 747 22.34 7.09 -15.76
CA TRP A 747 21.22 8.05 -15.78
C TRP A 747 21.11 8.69 -17.17
N ASP A 748 19.87 8.72 -17.69
CA ASP A 748 19.58 9.36 -18.97
C ASP A 748 18.97 10.75 -18.70
N PRO A 749 19.69 11.84 -18.97
CA PRO A 749 19.13 13.17 -18.68
C PRO A 749 17.89 13.52 -19.48
N SER A 750 17.60 12.82 -20.58
CA SER A 750 16.39 13.05 -21.37
C SER A 750 15.16 12.29 -20.82
N SER A 751 15.35 11.38 -19.85
CA SER A 751 14.24 10.61 -19.30
C SER A 751 13.28 11.51 -18.50
N THR A 752 11.98 11.31 -18.72
CA THR A 752 10.94 11.96 -17.94
C THR A 752 10.29 11.00 -16.93
N TYR A 753 10.80 9.76 -16.83
CA TYR A 753 10.33 8.76 -15.86
C TYR A 753 11.35 8.49 -14.75
N ILE A 754 12.64 8.44 -15.09
CA ILE A 754 13.70 8.04 -14.15
C ILE A 754 14.72 9.17 -14.11
N HIS A 755 14.78 9.86 -13.00
CA HIS A 755 15.66 11.03 -12.81
C HIS A 755 16.46 10.87 -11.52
N GLN A 756 17.74 11.27 -11.57
CA GLN A 756 18.61 11.18 -10.39
C GLN A 756 18.18 12.23 -9.35
N PRO A 757 17.68 11.79 -8.18
CA PRO A 757 17.20 12.74 -7.19
C PRO A 757 18.34 13.49 -6.49
N PRO A 758 18.05 14.67 -5.91
CA PRO A 758 19.11 15.53 -5.36
C PRO A 758 19.50 15.25 -3.91
N TYR A 759 19.02 14.15 -3.31
CA TYR A 759 19.12 13.94 -1.86
C TYR A 759 20.55 13.88 -1.34
N PHE A 760 21.50 13.41 -2.17
CA PHE A 760 22.89 13.21 -1.76
C PHE A 760 23.85 14.22 -2.38
N LYS A 761 23.29 15.24 -3.02
CA LYS A 761 24.11 16.28 -3.67
C LYS A 761 24.92 17.02 -2.61
N ASN A 762 26.23 17.13 -2.85
CA ASN A 762 27.18 17.80 -1.95
C ASN A 762 27.27 17.19 -0.55
N MET A 763 26.89 15.90 -0.42
CA MET A 763 26.96 15.20 0.85
C MET A 763 28.40 14.97 1.26
N THR A 764 28.69 15.16 2.56
CA THR A 764 30.00 14.87 3.18
C THR A 764 29.79 13.86 4.31
N MET A 765 30.89 13.37 4.88
CA MET A 765 30.82 12.44 6.01
C MET A 765 30.41 13.13 7.32
N ASP A 766 30.50 14.45 7.41
CA ASP A 766 30.10 15.19 8.61
C ASP A 766 28.59 15.50 8.54
N PRO A 767 27.83 15.15 9.58
CA PRO A 767 26.40 15.51 9.61
C PRO A 767 26.18 17.02 9.57
N PRO A 768 25.14 17.51 8.86
CA PRO A 768 24.88 18.95 8.81
C PRO A 768 24.33 19.55 10.10
N GLY A 769 23.80 18.72 11.00
CA GLY A 769 23.18 19.15 12.24
C GLY A 769 21.71 19.50 12.08
N PRO A 770 21.01 19.76 13.21
CA PRO A 770 19.60 20.13 13.17
C PRO A 770 19.36 21.45 12.45
N HIS A 771 18.31 21.54 11.65
CA HIS A 771 17.88 22.79 11.03
C HIS A 771 17.04 23.59 12.02
N ARG A 772 17.35 24.88 12.18
CA ARG A 772 16.63 25.78 13.06
C ARG A 772 15.59 26.57 12.25
N VAL A 773 14.32 26.47 12.64
CA VAL A 773 13.22 27.16 11.96
C VAL A 773 13.02 28.52 12.58
N LYS A 774 13.27 29.57 11.81
CA LYS A 774 13.15 30.95 12.29
C LYS A 774 12.41 31.83 11.28
N ASP A 775 11.41 32.55 11.74
CA ASP A 775 10.59 33.44 10.90
C ASP A 775 10.04 32.78 9.65
N ALA A 776 9.59 31.52 9.78
CA ALA A 776 9.04 30.77 8.66
C ALA A 776 7.63 31.26 8.29
N TYR A 777 7.35 31.27 7.00
CA TYR A 777 5.99 31.53 6.50
C TYR A 777 5.16 30.26 6.52
N CYS A 778 3.85 30.41 6.62
CA CYS A 778 2.92 29.28 6.48
C CYS A 778 2.62 29.09 4.99
N LEU A 779 3.11 28.00 4.42
CA LEU A 779 2.85 27.66 3.02
C LEU A 779 1.39 27.26 2.82
N LEU A 780 0.85 26.49 3.74
CA LEU A 780 -0.50 25.94 3.65
C LEU A 780 -1.12 25.85 5.04
N ASN A 781 -2.40 26.20 5.14
CA ASN A 781 -3.16 26.11 6.39
C ASN A 781 -4.35 25.20 6.17
N PHE A 782 -4.28 23.98 6.71
CA PHE A 782 -5.21 22.90 6.46
C PHE A 782 -6.11 22.60 7.66
N GLY A 783 -7.24 21.96 7.40
CA GLY A 783 -8.08 21.33 8.41
C GLY A 783 -7.73 19.86 8.62
N ASP A 784 -8.73 19.07 9.04
CA ASP A 784 -8.58 17.66 9.38
C ASP A 784 -8.49 16.77 8.13
N SER A 785 -7.90 15.58 8.31
CA SER A 785 -7.93 14.48 7.34
C SER A 785 -7.34 14.83 5.97
N ILE A 786 -6.25 15.56 5.97
CA ILE A 786 -5.46 15.75 4.75
C ILE A 786 -4.72 14.43 4.49
N THR A 787 -5.04 13.80 3.38
CA THR A 787 -4.51 12.48 3.03
C THR A 787 -3.22 12.59 2.23
N THR A 788 -2.52 11.47 2.09
CA THR A 788 -1.36 11.42 1.19
C THR A 788 -1.75 11.63 -0.28
N ASP A 789 -3.02 11.41 -0.64
CA ASP A 789 -3.53 11.78 -1.98
C ASP A 789 -3.57 13.30 -2.18
N HIS A 790 -3.91 14.05 -1.13
CA HIS A 790 -3.87 15.52 -1.18
C HIS A 790 -2.42 16.02 -1.30
N ILE A 791 -1.50 15.37 -0.59
CA ILE A 791 -0.11 15.84 -0.50
C ILE A 791 0.67 15.45 -1.76
N SER A 792 0.59 14.17 -2.15
CA SER A 792 1.33 13.66 -3.31
C SER A 792 0.41 12.78 -4.15
N PRO A 793 -0.24 13.33 -5.17
CA PRO A 793 -1.23 12.60 -5.96
C PRO A 793 -0.64 11.45 -6.74
N ALA A 794 -1.47 10.47 -7.08
CA ALA A 794 -1.11 9.34 -7.93
C ALA A 794 -1.83 9.38 -9.29
N GLY A 795 -2.85 10.21 -9.41
CA GLY A 795 -3.73 10.27 -10.59
C GLY A 795 -3.19 11.11 -11.73
N SER A 796 -4.11 11.58 -12.58
CA SER A 796 -3.81 12.33 -13.82
C SER A 796 -3.05 13.62 -13.56
N ILE A 797 -2.20 13.98 -14.51
CA ILE A 797 -1.41 15.22 -14.50
C ILE A 797 -2.09 16.23 -15.42
N HIS A 798 -2.54 17.35 -14.85
CA HIS A 798 -3.18 18.41 -15.63
C HIS A 798 -2.14 19.18 -16.44
N LYS A 799 -2.44 19.43 -17.71
CA LYS A 799 -1.48 20.07 -18.63
C LYS A 799 -1.04 21.49 -18.20
N ASP A 800 -1.91 22.20 -17.49
CA ASP A 800 -1.63 23.58 -17.07
C ASP A 800 -1.00 23.66 -15.68
N SER A 801 -0.82 22.51 -15.02
CA SER A 801 -0.14 22.43 -13.73
C SER A 801 1.38 22.58 -13.89
N PRO A 802 2.12 22.88 -12.82
CA PRO A 802 3.58 22.93 -12.92
C PRO A 802 4.18 21.62 -13.45
N ALA A 803 3.67 20.46 -13.05
CA ALA A 803 4.15 19.17 -13.56
C ALA A 803 3.83 18.99 -15.04
N GLY A 804 2.64 19.40 -15.46
CA GLY A 804 2.23 19.34 -16.87
C GLY A 804 3.11 20.23 -17.74
N LYS A 805 3.40 21.44 -17.28
CA LYS A 805 4.29 22.36 -17.98
C LYS A 805 5.69 21.79 -18.13
N TYR A 806 6.21 21.18 -17.07
CA TYR A 806 7.52 20.51 -17.09
C TYR A 806 7.56 19.43 -18.19
N LEU A 807 6.53 18.59 -18.23
CA LEU A 807 6.46 17.50 -19.22
C LEU A 807 6.35 18.04 -20.65
N LEU A 808 5.57 19.10 -20.88
CA LEU A 808 5.47 19.76 -22.19
C LEU A 808 6.82 20.33 -22.59
N GLU A 809 7.55 20.97 -21.69
CA GLU A 809 8.88 21.52 -21.95
C GLU A 809 9.89 20.43 -22.32
N HIS A 810 9.66 19.20 -21.87
CA HIS A 810 10.52 18.05 -22.17
C HIS A 810 9.99 17.21 -23.34
N GLY A 811 9.03 17.74 -24.08
CA GLY A 811 8.56 17.13 -25.32
C GLY A 811 7.56 16.03 -25.17
N VAL A 812 6.92 15.91 -23.98
CA VAL A 812 5.89 14.90 -23.74
C VAL A 812 4.51 15.48 -24.08
N ASP A 813 3.78 14.85 -24.99
CA ASP A 813 2.40 15.26 -25.30
C ASP A 813 1.46 14.97 -24.14
N PRO A 814 0.40 15.77 -23.93
CA PRO A 814 -0.56 15.51 -22.85
C PRO A 814 -1.15 14.12 -22.85
N LYS A 815 -1.37 13.52 -24.03
CA LYS A 815 -1.89 12.15 -24.14
C LYS A 815 -0.92 11.11 -23.57
N ASP A 816 0.36 11.45 -23.48
CA ASP A 816 1.43 10.56 -23.00
C ASP A 816 1.90 10.93 -21.58
N PHE A 817 1.20 11.82 -20.90
CA PHE A 817 1.58 12.23 -19.54
C PHE A 817 1.60 11.06 -18.56
N ASN A 818 0.70 10.07 -18.76
CA ASN A 818 0.52 9.00 -17.82
C ASN A 818 0.03 9.60 -16.49
N SER A 819 0.40 9.03 -15.35
CA SER A 819 -0.07 9.48 -14.05
C SER A 819 1.10 9.94 -13.18
N PHE A 820 0.80 10.68 -12.11
CA PHE A 820 1.80 10.99 -11.08
C PHE A 820 2.40 9.70 -10.50
N GLY A 821 1.56 8.68 -10.25
CA GLY A 821 2.04 7.40 -9.71
C GLY A 821 3.11 6.76 -10.57
N SER A 822 2.93 6.79 -11.89
CA SER A 822 3.87 6.21 -12.85
C SER A 822 5.17 7.03 -12.95
N ARG A 823 5.16 8.29 -12.50
CA ARG A 823 6.31 9.21 -12.60
C ARG A 823 7.07 9.37 -11.29
N ARG A 824 6.80 8.56 -10.27
CA ARG A 824 7.45 8.68 -8.96
C ARG A 824 8.96 8.48 -8.98
N GLY A 825 9.51 7.95 -10.07
CA GLY A 825 10.95 7.87 -10.29
C GLY A 825 11.59 9.18 -10.73
N ASN A 826 10.80 10.25 -10.89
CA ASN A 826 11.27 11.57 -11.35
C ASN A 826 10.91 12.63 -10.32
N ASP A 827 11.91 13.05 -9.55
CA ASP A 827 11.75 14.05 -8.48
C ASP A 827 11.25 15.41 -9.02
N GLU A 828 11.60 15.78 -10.25
CA GLU A 828 11.15 17.03 -10.84
C GLU A 828 9.63 17.06 -11.04
N VAL A 829 9.07 15.96 -11.55
CA VAL A 829 7.61 15.82 -11.71
C VAL A 829 6.93 15.78 -10.34
N MET A 830 7.47 14.98 -9.41
CA MET A 830 6.84 14.77 -8.11
C MET A 830 6.89 16.00 -7.22
N THR A 831 7.97 16.77 -7.27
CA THR A 831 8.05 18.05 -6.53
C THR A 831 6.97 19.01 -7.01
N ARG A 832 6.83 19.12 -8.34
CA ARG A 832 5.81 20.00 -8.95
C ARG A 832 4.40 19.51 -8.68
N GLY A 833 4.22 18.20 -8.52
CA GLY A 833 2.93 17.59 -8.21
C GLY A 833 2.53 17.64 -6.74
N THR A 834 3.46 18.04 -5.87
CA THR A 834 3.19 18.09 -4.44
C THR A 834 2.13 19.17 -4.17
N PHE A 835 1.05 18.76 -3.50
CA PHE A 835 -0.14 19.58 -3.23
C PHE A 835 -0.87 20.04 -4.51
N ALA A 836 -0.77 19.27 -5.59
CA ALA A 836 -1.45 19.59 -6.86
C ALA A 836 -2.88 19.04 -6.95
N ASN A 837 -3.44 18.56 -5.85
CA ASN A 837 -4.77 17.97 -5.81
C ASN A 837 -5.85 19.06 -5.95
N ILE A 838 -6.79 18.85 -6.88
CA ILE A 838 -7.85 19.83 -7.17
C ILE A 838 -8.91 19.94 -6.03
N ARG A 839 -8.91 18.99 -5.10
CA ARG A 839 -9.84 19.00 -3.95
C ARG A 839 -9.18 19.57 -2.68
N LEU A 840 -7.97 20.08 -2.77
CA LEU A 840 -7.24 20.61 -1.64
C LEU A 840 -7.94 21.85 -1.06
N PHE A 841 -8.25 21.82 0.24
CA PHE A 841 -8.86 22.94 0.93
C PHE A 841 -7.80 23.62 1.80
N ASN A 842 -7.40 24.81 1.39
CA ASN A 842 -6.40 25.64 2.06
C ASN A 842 -7.09 26.87 2.62
N LYS A 843 -7.06 27.05 3.93
CA LYS A 843 -7.73 28.16 4.62
C LYS A 843 -7.23 29.53 4.17
N LEU A 844 -5.99 29.62 3.65
CA LEU A 844 -5.45 30.86 3.13
C LEU A 844 -6.22 31.38 1.91
N LEU A 845 -6.97 30.51 1.23
CA LEU A 845 -7.74 30.87 0.02
C LEU A 845 -9.19 31.30 0.29
N ASN A 846 -9.56 31.48 1.56
CA ASN A 846 -10.90 31.96 1.92
C ASN A 846 -12.05 31.12 1.33
N GLY A 847 -11.90 29.81 1.39
CA GLY A 847 -12.94 28.86 0.97
C GLY A 847 -12.80 28.32 -0.45
N GLU A 848 -11.89 28.82 -1.24
CA GLU A 848 -11.63 28.25 -2.56
C GLU A 848 -10.92 26.90 -2.42
N VAL A 849 -11.22 25.98 -3.32
CA VAL A 849 -10.64 24.63 -3.36
C VAL A 849 -9.73 24.55 -4.58
N GLY A 850 -8.61 23.90 -4.42
CA GLY A 850 -7.68 23.68 -5.55
C GLY A 850 -6.21 23.67 -5.13
N PRO A 851 -5.33 23.49 -6.11
CA PRO A 851 -3.89 23.28 -5.86
C PRO A 851 -3.10 24.60 -5.69
N ASN A 852 -3.67 25.56 -4.97
CA ASN A 852 -3.12 26.92 -4.87
C ASN A 852 -2.87 27.33 -3.42
N THR A 853 -2.06 28.36 -3.27
CA THR A 853 -1.87 29.02 -1.99
C THR A 853 -1.60 30.50 -2.22
N ILE A 854 -1.43 31.25 -1.14
CA ILE A 854 -1.06 32.64 -1.17
C ILE A 854 0.43 32.73 -0.84
N HIS A 855 1.20 33.36 -1.72
CA HIS A 855 2.57 33.76 -1.41
C HIS A 855 2.47 35.01 -0.52
N ILE A 856 2.65 34.81 0.78
CA ILE A 856 2.32 35.83 1.78
C ILE A 856 3.06 37.19 1.53
N PRO A 857 4.39 37.17 1.22
CA PRO A 857 5.07 38.45 0.99
C PRO A 857 4.49 39.28 -0.16
N SER A 858 4.06 38.63 -1.26
CA SER A 858 3.52 39.36 -2.42
C SER A 858 2.00 39.47 -2.41
N GLY A 859 1.32 38.63 -1.63
CA GLY A 859 -0.13 38.53 -1.66
C GLY A 859 -0.71 37.78 -2.88
N GLU A 860 0.14 37.25 -3.77
CA GLU A 860 -0.30 36.62 -5.01
C GLU A 860 -0.80 35.19 -4.74
N LYS A 861 -1.87 34.82 -5.43
CA LYS A 861 -2.37 33.44 -5.46
C LYS A 861 -1.62 32.69 -6.56
N LEU A 862 -0.96 31.61 -6.18
CA LEU A 862 -0.09 30.81 -7.06
C LEU A 862 -0.33 29.32 -6.84
N PHE A 863 0.06 28.51 -7.81
CA PHE A 863 0.22 27.08 -7.56
C PHE A 863 1.19 26.91 -6.37
N VAL A 864 0.96 25.87 -5.55
CA VAL A 864 1.79 25.62 -4.37
C VAL A 864 3.29 25.54 -4.75
N TYR A 865 3.61 24.80 -5.81
CA TYR A 865 4.99 24.69 -6.27
C TYR A 865 5.61 26.08 -6.55
N ASP A 866 4.88 26.92 -7.28
CA ASP A 866 5.40 28.24 -7.67
C ASP A 866 5.63 29.13 -6.45
N ALA A 867 4.71 29.11 -5.48
CA ALA A 867 4.86 29.86 -4.22
C ALA A 867 6.05 29.36 -3.43
N ALA A 868 6.19 28.03 -3.31
CA ALA A 868 7.28 27.40 -2.57
C ALA A 868 8.64 27.77 -3.17
N MET A 869 8.74 27.77 -4.49
CA MET A 869 10.00 28.13 -5.17
C MET A 869 10.38 29.58 -4.93
N ARG A 870 9.40 30.49 -4.84
CA ARG A 870 9.68 31.90 -4.47
C ARG A 870 10.27 32.00 -3.07
N TYR A 871 9.70 31.26 -2.10
CA TYR A 871 10.24 31.23 -0.74
C TYR A 871 11.67 30.68 -0.72
N LYS A 872 11.93 29.60 -1.47
CA LYS A 872 13.27 28.98 -1.53
C LYS A 872 14.31 29.94 -2.11
N VAL A 873 13.98 30.60 -3.21
CA VAL A 873 14.88 31.58 -3.85
C VAL A 873 15.21 32.73 -2.89
N ALA A 874 14.24 33.15 -2.09
CA ALA A 874 14.45 34.22 -1.10
C ALA A 874 15.13 33.74 0.19
N GLY A 875 15.44 32.42 0.30
CA GLY A 875 16.08 31.86 1.50
C GLY A 875 15.17 31.82 2.70
N GLN A 876 13.86 31.71 2.49
CA GLN A 876 12.84 31.75 3.56
C GLN A 876 12.30 30.35 3.82
N ASP A 877 12.28 29.95 5.09
CA ASP A 877 11.68 28.70 5.54
C ASP A 877 10.17 28.78 5.45
N THR A 878 9.52 27.61 5.27
CA THR A 878 8.06 27.49 5.35
C THR A 878 7.68 26.38 6.30
N ILE A 879 6.44 26.48 6.81
CA ILE A 879 5.80 25.42 7.62
C ILE A 879 4.39 25.16 7.08
N ILE A 880 3.79 24.07 7.55
CA ILE A 880 2.38 23.75 7.25
C ILE A 880 1.63 23.65 8.57
N LEU A 881 0.42 24.21 8.62
CA LEU A 881 -0.52 24.02 9.72
C LEU A 881 -1.58 23.01 9.25
N ALA A 882 -1.95 22.07 10.11
CA ALA A 882 -2.90 21.02 9.74
C ALA A 882 -3.74 20.60 10.95
N GLY A 883 -4.80 19.85 10.69
CA GLY A 883 -5.70 19.33 11.70
C GLY A 883 -5.39 17.89 12.10
N ALA A 884 -6.44 17.13 12.41
CA ALA A 884 -6.34 15.74 12.85
C ALA A 884 -6.06 14.81 11.67
N GLU A 885 -5.43 13.67 11.97
CA GLU A 885 -5.19 12.58 11.03
C GLU A 885 -4.36 13.00 9.80
N TYR A 886 -3.40 13.90 9.99
CA TYR A 886 -2.58 14.41 8.87
C TYR A 886 -1.76 13.27 8.27
N GLY A 887 -1.90 13.08 6.96
CA GLY A 887 -1.16 12.08 6.21
C GLY A 887 -1.83 10.70 6.15
N SER A 888 -3.13 10.62 6.46
CA SER A 888 -3.86 9.36 6.29
C SER A 888 -3.85 8.92 4.82
N GLY A 889 -4.01 7.63 4.57
CA GLY A 889 -4.01 7.09 3.21
C GLY A 889 -2.80 6.20 2.93
N SER A 890 -2.32 6.26 1.69
CA SER A 890 -1.25 5.39 1.20
C SER A 890 0.11 5.71 1.84
N SER A 891 0.99 4.70 1.89
CA SER A 891 2.32 4.78 2.50
C SER A 891 3.33 5.49 1.59
N ARG A 892 3.02 6.73 1.18
CA ARG A 892 3.82 7.49 0.22
C ARG A 892 4.92 8.30 0.89
N ASP A 893 6.17 7.88 0.74
CA ASP A 893 7.29 8.70 1.19
C ASP A 893 7.38 10.01 0.38
N TRP A 894 6.86 10.04 -0.85
CA TRP A 894 6.77 11.28 -1.62
C TRP A 894 5.91 12.34 -0.92
N ALA A 895 4.98 11.94 -0.05
CA ALA A 895 4.23 12.89 0.77
C ALA A 895 5.12 13.60 1.81
N ALA A 896 6.35 13.12 2.03
CA ALA A 896 7.37 13.81 2.83
C ALA A 896 8.51 14.35 1.96
N LYS A 897 8.95 13.59 0.94
CA LYS A 897 9.98 14.03 -0.01
C LYS A 897 9.57 15.32 -0.72
N GLY A 898 8.32 15.38 -1.20
CA GLY A 898 7.79 16.53 -1.92
C GLY A 898 7.84 17.80 -1.08
N PRO A 899 7.19 17.82 0.09
CA PRO A 899 7.28 18.98 0.97
C PRO A 899 8.71 19.37 1.35
N MET A 900 9.58 18.39 1.61
CA MET A 900 10.99 18.68 1.90
C MET A 900 11.65 19.40 0.72
N LEU A 901 11.41 18.92 -0.50
CA LEU A 901 11.98 19.54 -1.71
C LEU A 901 11.36 20.92 -1.99
N LEU A 902 10.14 21.17 -1.50
CA LEU A 902 9.49 22.48 -1.57
C LEU A 902 10.01 23.47 -0.51
N GLY A 903 10.83 22.99 0.43
CA GLY A 903 11.36 23.85 1.47
C GLY A 903 10.54 23.89 2.75
N VAL A 904 9.62 22.95 2.93
CA VAL A 904 8.84 22.84 4.17
C VAL A 904 9.73 22.24 5.25
N GLU A 905 9.90 22.93 6.36
CA GLU A 905 10.79 22.51 7.45
C GLU A 905 10.05 21.87 8.60
N ALA A 906 8.75 22.13 8.75
CA ALA A 906 7.96 21.58 9.84
C ALA A 906 6.48 21.50 9.46
N VAL A 907 5.79 20.56 10.09
CA VAL A 907 4.32 20.46 10.03
C VAL A 907 3.81 20.49 11.47
N ILE A 908 2.86 21.37 11.75
CA ILE A 908 2.19 21.45 13.05
C ILE A 908 0.76 20.97 12.85
N ALA A 909 0.39 19.84 13.45
CA ALA A 909 -0.90 19.20 13.25
C ALA A 909 -1.52 18.81 14.59
N LYS A 910 -2.83 18.56 14.59
CA LYS A 910 -3.49 18.02 15.79
C LYS A 910 -3.04 16.57 16.04
N SER A 911 -2.92 15.80 14.97
CA SER A 911 -2.41 14.42 15.04
C SER A 911 -1.90 13.98 13.67
N PHE A 912 -1.02 12.99 13.68
CA PHE A 912 -0.43 12.40 12.48
C PHE A 912 -0.83 10.94 12.35
N GLU A 913 -0.99 10.48 11.12
CA GLU A 913 -1.01 9.04 10.83
C GLU A 913 0.43 8.50 10.93
N ARG A 914 0.55 7.26 11.38
CA ARG A 914 1.84 6.62 11.73
C ARG A 914 2.88 6.70 10.62
N ILE A 915 2.51 6.20 9.43
CA ILE A 915 3.46 6.09 8.32
C ILE A 915 3.95 7.48 7.90
N HIS A 916 3.02 8.42 7.78
CA HIS A 916 3.37 9.77 7.34
C HIS A 916 4.27 10.49 8.35
N ARG A 917 3.99 10.35 9.65
CA ARG A 917 4.86 10.91 10.68
C ARG A 917 6.29 10.38 10.54
N SER A 918 6.42 9.05 10.36
CA SER A 918 7.74 8.42 10.19
C SER A 918 8.44 8.91 8.92
N ASN A 919 7.69 9.09 7.84
CA ASN A 919 8.26 9.61 6.59
C ASN A 919 8.75 11.07 6.75
N LEU A 920 7.98 11.91 7.46
CA LEU A 920 8.40 13.28 7.74
C LEU A 920 9.72 13.29 8.52
N ALA A 921 9.79 12.48 9.59
CA ALA A 921 11.01 12.35 10.39
C ALA A 921 12.18 11.88 9.53
N GLY A 922 11.95 10.87 8.69
CA GLY A 922 12.98 10.31 7.80
C GLY A 922 13.47 11.30 6.74
N MET A 923 12.65 12.27 6.37
CA MET A 923 13.02 13.32 5.40
C MET A 923 13.41 14.64 6.07
N ARG A 924 13.64 14.62 7.39
CA ARG A 924 14.12 15.80 8.14
C ARG A 924 13.06 16.92 8.25
N VAL A 925 11.79 16.59 8.07
CA VAL A 925 10.69 17.56 8.28
C VAL A 925 10.19 17.39 9.70
N ILE A 926 10.21 18.45 10.51
CA ILE A 926 9.92 18.38 11.94
C ILE A 926 8.41 18.19 12.15
N PRO A 927 7.97 17.06 12.75
CA PRO A 927 6.55 16.88 13.07
C PRO A 927 6.26 17.42 14.48
N LEU A 928 5.29 18.30 14.59
CA LEU A 928 4.86 18.89 15.86
C LEU A 928 3.35 18.67 16.05
N CYS A 929 2.93 18.29 17.27
CA CYS A 929 1.51 18.21 17.58
C CYS A 929 1.09 19.35 18.49
N PHE A 930 -0.04 19.96 18.18
CA PHE A 930 -0.72 20.86 19.13
C PHE A 930 -1.02 20.09 20.41
N LYS A 931 -1.09 20.77 21.53
CA LYS A 931 -1.53 20.17 22.80
C LYS A 931 -2.99 19.72 22.69
N PRO A 932 -3.41 18.71 23.46
CA PRO A 932 -4.80 18.24 23.40
C PRO A 932 -5.80 19.37 23.57
N GLY A 933 -6.80 19.41 22.70
CA GLY A 933 -7.83 20.44 22.70
C GLY A 933 -7.45 21.72 22.01
N GLU A 934 -6.23 21.84 21.46
CA GLU A 934 -5.76 23.02 20.73
C GLU A 934 -5.63 22.74 19.24
N ASP A 935 -5.84 23.77 18.44
CA ASP A 935 -5.56 23.76 17.00
C ASP A 935 -5.29 25.21 16.55
N ALA A 936 -4.99 25.39 15.26
CA ALA A 936 -4.69 26.70 14.72
C ALA A 936 -5.84 27.69 14.91
N ASP A 937 -7.08 27.24 14.71
CA ASP A 937 -8.27 28.12 14.85
C ASP A 937 -8.45 28.56 16.30
N MET A 938 -8.32 27.64 17.25
CA MET A 938 -8.48 27.98 18.69
C MET A 938 -7.38 28.94 19.16
N LEU A 939 -6.17 28.79 18.62
CA LEU A 939 -5.06 29.67 18.99
C LEU A 939 -5.09 31.00 18.21
N GLY A 940 -6.05 31.16 17.30
CA GLY A 940 -6.20 32.36 16.52
C GLY A 940 -5.13 32.54 15.44
N LEU A 941 -4.56 31.42 14.96
CA LEU A 941 -3.56 31.44 13.91
C LEU A 941 -4.27 31.48 12.55
N THR A 942 -3.97 32.49 11.75
CA THR A 942 -4.59 32.67 10.43
C THR A 942 -3.77 32.04 9.30
N GLY A 943 -2.50 31.76 9.56
CA GLY A 943 -1.54 31.34 8.55
C GLY A 943 -0.76 32.51 7.92
N HIS A 944 -1.08 33.75 8.29
CA HIS A 944 -0.38 34.95 7.81
C HIS A 944 0.79 35.34 8.71
N GLU A 945 0.94 34.66 9.85
CA GLU A 945 2.02 34.90 10.79
C GLU A 945 3.34 34.32 10.26
N ARG A 946 4.44 34.76 10.86
CA ARG A 946 5.75 34.14 10.70
C ARG A 946 6.08 33.38 11.98
N TYR A 947 6.59 32.16 11.83
CA TYR A 947 6.71 31.16 12.91
C TYR A 947 8.17 30.88 13.23
N THR A 948 8.50 30.84 14.50
CA THR A 948 9.82 30.45 14.99
C THR A 948 9.64 29.27 15.96
N ILE A 949 10.38 28.19 15.74
CA ILE A 949 10.35 27.00 16.57
C ILE A 949 11.61 27.00 17.45
N ASP A 950 11.41 26.98 18.76
CA ASP A 950 12.49 27.02 19.73
C ASP A 950 13.05 25.61 19.98
N LEU A 951 14.00 25.19 19.15
CA LEU A 951 14.71 23.92 19.31
C LEU A 951 16.20 24.21 19.55
N PRO A 952 16.84 23.40 20.45
CA PRO A 952 18.30 23.51 20.63
C PRO A 952 19.08 23.33 19.34
N SER A 953 20.25 23.93 19.26
CA SER A 953 21.13 23.84 18.09
C SER A 953 21.88 22.51 17.98
N LYS A 954 22.01 21.79 19.10
CA LYS A 954 22.66 20.47 19.14
C LYS A 954 21.64 19.39 19.36
N VAL A 955 21.73 18.32 18.57
CA VAL A 955 20.79 17.20 18.68
C VAL A 955 20.87 16.53 20.05
N SER A 956 22.04 16.54 20.69
CA SER A 956 22.22 15.98 22.04
C SER A 956 21.39 16.69 23.12
N GLU A 957 20.93 17.90 22.84
CA GLU A 957 20.09 18.69 23.73
C GLU A 957 18.59 18.51 23.46
N ILE A 958 18.23 17.72 22.45
CA ILE A 958 16.84 17.47 22.03
C ILE A 958 16.45 16.06 22.50
N ARG A 959 15.22 15.90 22.97
CA ARG A 959 14.68 14.60 23.43
C ARG A 959 13.42 14.24 22.67
N PRO A 960 13.21 12.95 22.40
CA PRO A 960 11.95 12.51 21.77
C PRO A 960 10.76 12.94 22.63
N GLY A 961 9.73 13.47 21.98
CA GLY A 961 8.48 13.82 22.62
C GLY A 961 8.51 15.05 23.54
N GLN A 962 9.60 15.83 23.52
CA GLN A 962 9.70 17.01 24.39
C GLN A 962 8.72 18.11 23.97
N ASP A 963 8.41 18.99 24.90
CA ASP A 963 7.66 20.20 24.62
C ASP A 963 8.55 21.22 23.92
N VAL A 964 7.97 21.89 22.94
CA VAL A 964 8.66 22.90 22.11
C VAL A 964 7.77 24.14 22.07
N THR A 965 8.35 25.31 22.27
CA THR A 965 7.63 26.57 22.16
C THR A 965 7.71 27.09 20.72
N VAL A 966 6.54 27.44 20.18
CA VAL A 966 6.44 28.10 18.87
C VAL A 966 5.97 29.54 19.11
N THR A 967 6.68 30.52 18.55
CA THR A 967 6.32 31.93 18.66
C THR A 967 6.03 32.50 17.27
N THR A 968 5.20 33.51 17.21
CA THR A 968 4.89 34.21 15.97
C THR A 968 5.35 35.66 16.04
N ASN A 969 5.49 36.29 14.88
CA ASN A 969 5.82 37.73 14.77
C ASN A 969 4.68 38.61 15.26
N THR A 970 3.49 38.03 15.53
CA THR A 970 2.36 38.79 16.11
C THR A 970 2.29 38.61 17.65
N ALA A 971 3.39 38.21 18.25
CA ALA A 971 3.55 38.03 19.70
C ALA A 971 2.68 36.94 20.32
N LYS A 972 2.22 35.97 19.51
CA LYS A 972 1.56 34.75 19.99
C LYS A 972 2.62 33.72 20.34
N SER A 973 2.37 32.94 21.37
CA SER A 973 3.25 31.86 21.81
C SER A 973 2.39 30.66 22.21
N PHE A 974 2.79 29.46 21.78
CA PHE A 974 2.09 28.23 22.15
C PHE A 974 3.08 27.07 22.24
N THR A 975 2.68 26.03 22.93
CA THR A 975 3.51 24.84 23.17
C THR A 975 3.01 23.69 22.30
N CYS A 976 3.94 23.02 21.63
CA CYS A 976 3.69 21.80 20.86
C CYS A 976 4.51 20.63 21.41
N THR A 977 4.08 19.42 21.11
CA THR A 977 4.85 18.21 21.37
C THR A 977 5.67 17.86 20.13
N LEU A 978 6.98 17.69 20.31
CA LEU A 978 7.87 17.25 19.24
C LEU A 978 7.62 15.77 18.96
N ARG A 979 7.35 15.43 17.72
CA ARG A 979 6.98 14.07 17.32
C ARG A 979 8.10 13.33 16.59
N PHE A 980 9.36 13.63 16.92
CA PHE A 980 10.40 12.63 16.78
C PHE A 980 10.20 11.69 17.97
N ASP A 981 9.80 10.46 17.69
CA ASP A 981 9.34 9.53 18.74
C ASP A 981 10.46 8.66 19.29
N THR A 982 11.64 8.63 18.63
CA THR A 982 12.78 7.80 19.04
C THR A 982 14.09 8.57 18.94
N GLU A 983 15.10 8.11 19.67
CA GLU A 983 16.47 8.66 19.59
C GLU A 983 17.07 8.52 18.20
N VAL A 984 16.77 7.41 17.51
CA VAL A 984 17.27 7.18 16.15
C VAL A 984 16.69 8.22 15.17
N GLU A 985 15.42 8.61 15.36
CA GLU A 985 14.83 9.66 14.52
C GLU A 985 15.53 11.01 14.71
N LEU A 986 16.00 11.30 15.93
CA LEU A 986 16.82 12.49 16.16
C LEU A 986 18.16 12.39 15.42
N ALA A 987 18.75 11.19 15.35
CA ALA A 987 19.94 10.97 14.54
C ALA A 987 19.66 11.21 13.06
N TYR A 988 18.51 10.79 12.54
CA TYR A 988 18.11 11.09 11.15
C TYR A 988 18.04 12.60 10.93
N PHE A 989 17.44 13.31 11.88
CA PHE A 989 17.31 14.77 11.82
C PHE A 989 18.70 15.44 11.76
N ASP A 990 19.63 14.98 12.60
CA ASP A 990 21.02 15.47 12.66
C ASP A 990 21.76 15.24 11.33
N HIS A 991 21.52 14.09 10.70
CA HIS A 991 22.22 13.66 9.48
C HIS A 991 21.59 14.19 8.18
N GLY A 992 20.48 14.90 8.25
CA GLY A 992 19.80 15.41 7.07
C GLY A 992 18.79 14.47 6.46
N GLY A 993 18.55 13.33 7.11
CA GLY A 993 17.58 12.31 6.69
C GLY A 993 18.04 10.91 6.97
N ILE A 994 17.10 9.97 6.88
CA ILE A 994 17.34 8.55 7.16
C ILE A 994 18.35 7.93 6.16
N LEU A 995 18.25 8.27 4.88
CA LEU A 995 19.12 7.68 3.86
C LEU A 995 20.57 8.17 4.04
N GLN A 996 20.76 9.44 4.36
CA GLN A 996 22.06 10.01 4.64
C GLN A 996 22.68 9.34 5.88
N TYR A 997 21.88 9.11 6.92
CA TYR A 997 22.31 8.42 8.14
C TYR A 997 22.77 7.01 7.81
N VAL A 998 21.98 6.26 7.04
CA VAL A 998 22.29 4.87 6.66
C VAL A 998 23.59 4.84 5.82
N LEU A 999 23.71 5.73 4.86
CA LEU A 999 24.88 5.79 3.97
C LEU A 999 26.15 6.04 4.76
N ARG A 1000 26.15 7.01 5.67
CA ARG A 1000 27.32 7.30 6.54
C ARG A 1000 27.65 6.10 7.44
N SER A 1001 26.63 5.41 7.95
CA SER A 1001 26.81 4.23 8.79
C SER A 1001 27.48 3.09 8.02
N LEU A 1002 27.04 2.86 6.79
CA LEU A 1002 27.62 1.80 5.93
C LEU A 1002 29.10 2.11 5.57
N ILE A 1003 29.43 3.37 5.34
CA ILE A 1003 30.81 3.77 5.01
C ILE A 1003 31.74 3.58 6.22
N LYS A 1004 31.24 3.86 7.42
CA LYS A 1004 32.04 3.73 8.66
C LYS A 1004 32.31 2.26 9.04
N GLN A 1005 31.52 1.32 8.56
CA GLN A 1005 31.72 -0.11 8.77
C GLN A 1005 32.87 -0.62 7.89
#